data_c24c50b33838d34ad39f37ca39f97c87
#
_entry.id   c24c50b33838d34ad39f37ca39f97c87
#
_cell.length_a   1.000
_cell.length_b   1.000
_cell.length_c   1.000
_cell.angle_alpha   90.00
_cell.angle_beta   90.00
_cell.angle_gamma   90.00
#
_symmetry.space_group_name_H-M   'P 1'
#
loop_
_entity.id
_entity.type
_entity.pdbx_description
1 polymer ?
#
loop_
_entity_poly.entity_id
_entity_poly.type
_entity_poly.pdbx_seq_one_letter_code
_entity_poly.pdbx_strand_id
1 'polypeptide(L)'
;MKNVKYAYNSIYVKNILWYVTYRKTDIQLIEQGGKMFKRIVKRDGKIAKFDPEKITDAIAKAGLKTEEFKYDRAKALTEKVLKRADEEITVRTPNVEQIQDLVEDVLMESSFKKTAKEYIQYRQERSRRREAKSDLMQIYRTISHADASEDSDVKRSNANVDGNSAMGKMLQFGAEGSKVFAKSLMLRPDIAAAHDNGDIHIHDLDFYATGTLTCCQSDPFVLFEKGGFNTGHGHLRTPNSIGSYGALAAILLQANQNEQHGGQSIPNFDYAMAPGVNKSFRKALKRNLAKYNKFAGKKLELEVKDTYEYGDDKKLEKAKWPKVVVEASNDDVERETLQAMEGFIHNLNTMHSRAGAQVPFTSINFGTDITAAGRLVSKYLLEATENGLGKGETPIFPISIFKVKEGINYNPEDPNYDLFQKSMEVSAKRLFPNFCFVDAPYNLKYYKKGDYRTEIATMGCRTRVFASVFPESDGIVTGRGNLSFTTINLVRIGIKHGICLGERKEADWEGFYDELDERMDLVKDELLERFEFQANQHVRNFPFLMGQGNWFGSEKLGWNDTLRDVIKHGTLSIGFIGLAETLVAMTGKHHGEDEDSRELGLDIVTHMREKCDQYCKKYKLNFSLLATPAEGIAGRFTRIDRKEYGVIPGVTDRDFYTNSFHVPVYYPISAFEKIEIEAPYHNLCNAGHITYIELDGDPSQNLAAFESVIRKMHDEGIGYGSVNHPVDRDPVCGFSGIITGERCPHCGRLEGDVPFDKVCICAKGE
;
A
#
# COMPACT_ATOMS: atom_id res chain seq x y z
N MET A 1 18.93 -31.27 -27.48
CA MET A 1 18.35 -29.96 -27.90
C MET A 1 18.52 -29.74 -29.42
N LYS A 2 17.90 -30.52 -30.28
CA LYS A 2 17.98 -30.31 -31.75
C LYS A 2 16.73 -30.75 -32.52
N ASN A 3 15.62 -31.14 -31.89
CA ASN A 3 14.45 -31.69 -32.60
C ASN A 3 13.11 -30.99 -32.36
N VAL A 4 13.07 -29.75 -31.80
CA VAL A 4 11.82 -29.01 -31.60
C VAL A 4 11.63 -27.83 -32.57
N LYS A 5 12.63 -27.47 -33.36
CA LYS A 5 12.57 -26.33 -34.28
C LYS A 5 11.95 -26.61 -35.66
N TYR A 6 11.65 -27.84 -36.01
CA TYR A 6 11.14 -28.20 -37.36
C TYR A 6 9.63 -28.40 -37.47
N ALA A 7 8.88 -28.50 -36.40
CA ALA A 7 7.43 -28.73 -36.45
C ALA A 7 6.58 -27.44 -36.62
N TYR A 8 7.09 -26.28 -36.23
CA TYR A 8 6.35 -24.99 -36.31
C TYR A 8 6.41 -24.30 -37.67
N ASN A 9 7.44 -24.60 -38.49
CA ASN A 9 7.59 -23.97 -39.81
C ASN A 9 6.79 -24.64 -40.93
N SER A 10 6.33 -25.85 -40.76
CA SER A 10 5.62 -26.58 -41.84
C SER A 10 4.15 -26.18 -42.00
N ILE A 11 3.50 -25.73 -40.93
CA ILE A 11 2.09 -25.30 -40.98
C ILE A 11 1.97 -23.86 -41.48
N TYR A 12 2.91 -23.00 -41.13
CA TYR A 12 2.92 -21.59 -41.57
C TYR A 12 3.28 -21.44 -43.08
N VAL A 13 4.19 -22.25 -43.56
CA VAL A 13 4.62 -22.21 -44.99
C VAL A 13 3.54 -22.84 -45.89
N LYS A 14 2.84 -23.87 -45.50
CA LYS A 14 1.73 -24.44 -46.28
C LYS A 14 0.53 -23.49 -46.39
N ASN A 15 0.24 -22.73 -45.38
CA ASN A 15 -0.84 -21.73 -45.44
C ASN A 15 -0.47 -20.51 -46.27
N ILE A 16 0.82 -20.14 -46.34
CA ILE A 16 1.30 -19.02 -47.18
C ILE A 16 1.35 -19.41 -48.64
N LEU A 17 1.77 -20.64 -49.00
CA LEU A 17 1.76 -21.11 -50.37
C LEU A 17 0.36 -21.29 -50.97
N TRP A 18 -0.63 -21.71 -50.11
CA TRP A 18 -2.02 -21.77 -50.53
C TRP A 18 -2.59 -20.37 -50.80
N TYR A 19 -2.18 -19.39 -50.03
CA TYR A 19 -2.59 -17.97 -50.13
C TYR A 19 -2.00 -17.28 -51.38
N VAL A 20 -0.83 -17.70 -51.85
CA VAL A 20 -0.14 -17.08 -53.02
C VAL A 20 -0.62 -17.69 -54.37
N THR A 21 -1.07 -18.95 -54.36
CA THR A 21 -1.51 -19.62 -55.61
C THR A 21 -2.92 -19.27 -56.01
N TYR A 22 -3.76 -18.80 -55.04
CA TYR A 22 -5.14 -18.39 -55.35
C TYR A 22 -5.28 -16.94 -55.86
N ARG A 23 -4.21 -16.18 -55.84
CA ARG A 23 -4.21 -14.74 -56.21
C ARG A 23 -4.18 -14.45 -57.73
N LYS A 24 -4.16 -15.45 -58.61
CA LYS A 24 -3.94 -15.20 -60.05
C LYS A 24 -5.14 -15.41 -60.97
N THR A 25 -6.29 -15.77 -60.47
CA THR A 25 -7.43 -16.17 -61.37
C THR A 25 -8.71 -15.33 -61.30
N ASP A 26 -8.85 -14.31 -60.40
CA ASP A 26 -10.14 -13.59 -60.28
C ASP A 26 -10.03 -12.04 -60.30
N ILE A 27 -9.30 -11.46 -61.27
CA ILE A 27 -9.32 -10.00 -61.49
C ILE A 27 -10.28 -9.60 -62.68
N GLN A 28 -11.19 -10.45 -63.11
CA GLN A 28 -11.98 -10.12 -64.31
C GLN A 28 -13.51 -10.04 -64.14
N LEU A 29 -14.06 -9.81 -62.97
CA LEU A 29 -15.53 -9.71 -62.85
C LEU A 29 -15.99 -8.69 -61.79
N ILE A 30 -15.52 -7.43 -61.82
CA ILE A 30 -16.22 -6.30 -61.18
C ILE A 30 -16.03 -5.04 -62.05
N GLU A 31 -16.64 -5.01 -63.18
CA GLU A 31 -16.94 -3.80 -63.90
C GLU A 31 -18.44 -3.79 -64.23
N GLN A 32 -19.28 -3.38 -63.25
CA GLN A 32 -20.59 -2.82 -63.50
C GLN A 32 -21.05 -1.97 -62.32
N GLY A 33 -21.02 -0.65 -62.45
CA GLY A 33 -21.99 0.30 -61.97
C GLY A 33 -22.05 0.58 -60.47
N GLY A 34 -21.05 1.16 -59.82
CA GLY A 34 -21.19 1.80 -58.52
C GLY A 34 -20.03 2.79 -58.31
N LYS A 35 -20.22 3.86 -57.58
CA LYS A 35 -19.16 4.79 -57.17
C LYS A 35 -18.16 4.14 -56.27
N MET A 36 -17.23 3.36 -56.80
CA MET A 36 -16.20 2.73 -55.99
C MET A 36 -15.20 3.76 -55.46
N PHE A 37 -15.12 3.87 -54.10
CA PHE A 37 -14.19 4.81 -53.48
C PHE A 37 -12.76 4.49 -53.92
N LYS A 38 -12.05 5.51 -54.42
CA LYS A 38 -10.65 5.37 -54.83
C LYS A 38 -9.67 5.57 -53.68
N ARG A 39 -10.07 6.30 -52.65
CA ARG A 39 -9.25 6.70 -51.51
C ARG A 39 -10.02 6.60 -50.23
N ILE A 40 -9.31 6.45 -49.11
CA ILE A 40 -9.83 6.43 -47.74
C ILE A 40 -8.95 7.30 -46.86
N VAL A 41 -9.55 8.05 -45.95
CA VAL A 41 -8.84 8.78 -44.91
C VAL A 41 -8.55 7.79 -43.75
N LYS A 42 -7.29 7.59 -43.49
CA LYS A 42 -6.86 6.81 -42.31
C LYS A 42 -7.08 7.62 -41.05
N ARG A 43 -7.04 6.94 -39.89
CA ARG A 43 -7.20 7.56 -38.56
C ARG A 43 -6.15 8.63 -38.22
N ASP A 44 -4.96 8.53 -38.81
CA ASP A 44 -3.88 9.53 -38.69
C ASP A 44 -4.03 10.73 -39.68
N GLY A 45 -5.18 10.84 -40.30
CA GLY A 45 -5.48 11.88 -41.28
C GLY A 45 -4.88 11.67 -42.68
N LYS A 46 -4.03 10.66 -42.87
CA LYS A 46 -3.42 10.37 -44.16
C LYS A 46 -4.40 9.71 -45.12
N ILE A 47 -4.34 10.15 -46.38
CA ILE A 47 -5.13 9.57 -47.44
C ILE A 47 -4.37 8.36 -48.05
N ALA A 48 -5.06 7.23 -48.14
CA ALA A 48 -4.55 6.02 -48.75
C ALA A 48 -5.48 5.49 -49.85
N LYS A 49 -5.00 4.57 -50.69
CA LYS A 49 -5.83 3.83 -51.65
C LYS A 49 -6.86 2.99 -50.87
N PHE A 50 -8.11 3.08 -51.31
CA PHE A 50 -9.16 2.21 -50.75
C PHE A 50 -8.93 0.76 -51.22
N ASP A 51 -9.03 -0.17 -50.27
CA ASP A 51 -8.76 -1.60 -50.50
C ASP A 51 -9.85 -2.44 -49.82
N PRO A 52 -10.83 -2.93 -50.61
CA PRO A 52 -11.94 -3.75 -50.11
C PRO A 52 -11.48 -5.08 -49.46
N GLU A 53 -10.34 -5.63 -49.87
CA GLU A 53 -9.86 -6.89 -49.31
C GLU A 53 -9.58 -6.78 -47.82
N LYS A 54 -9.20 -5.60 -47.33
CA LYS A 54 -8.99 -5.35 -45.89
C LYS A 54 -10.27 -5.51 -45.08
N ILE A 55 -11.41 -5.19 -45.66
CA ILE A 55 -12.72 -5.42 -45.03
C ILE A 55 -12.98 -6.92 -44.95
N THR A 56 -12.78 -7.61 -46.10
CA THR A 56 -12.94 -9.08 -46.18
C THR A 56 -12.05 -9.81 -45.18
N ASP A 57 -10.78 -9.41 -45.11
CA ASP A 57 -9.81 -10.01 -44.17
C ASP A 57 -10.23 -9.80 -42.71
N ALA A 58 -10.74 -8.62 -42.36
CA ALA A 58 -11.20 -8.33 -41.00
C ALA A 58 -12.44 -9.15 -40.62
N ILE A 59 -13.42 -9.25 -41.50
CA ILE A 59 -14.63 -10.06 -41.32
C ILE A 59 -14.27 -11.57 -41.26
N ALA A 60 -13.37 -12.04 -42.16
CA ALA A 60 -12.94 -13.43 -42.19
C ALA A 60 -12.22 -13.84 -40.90
N LYS A 61 -11.36 -12.99 -40.37
CA LYS A 61 -10.66 -13.26 -39.09
C LYS A 61 -11.66 -13.44 -37.94
N ALA A 62 -12.68 -12.60 -37.85
CA ALA A 62 -13.72 -12.74 -36.82
C ALA A 62 -14.56 -14.02 -37.04
N GLY A 63 -14.95 -14.31 -38.28
CA GLY A 63 -15.74 -15.51 -38.64
C GLY A 63 -15.00 -16.82 -38.41
N LEU A 64 -13.66 -16.83 -38.66
CA LEU A 64 -12.81 -17.99 -38.38
C LEU A 64 -12.63 -18.22 -36.89
N LYS A 65 -12.48 -17.15 -36.10
CA LYS A 65 -12.32 -17.24 -34.64
C LYS A 65 -13.60 -17.78 -33.95
N THR A 66 -14.76 -17.46 -34.50
CA THR A 66 -16.05 -17.92 -33.98
C THR A 66 -16.55 -19.24 -34.63
N GLU A 67 -15.79 -19.74 -35.61
CA GLU A 67 -16.13 -20.96 -36.40
C GLU A 67 -17.47 -20.88 -37.14
N GLU A 68 -18.06 -19.67 -37.32
CA GLU A 68 -19.36 -19.49 -37.97
C GLU A 68 -19.26 -19.54 -39.50
N PHE A 69 -18.14 -19.07 -40.09
CA PHE A 69 -17.93 -19.13 -41.55
C PHE A 69 -16.49 -18.98 -41.96
N LYS A 70 -16.22 -19.30 -43.24
CA LYS A 70 -14.91 -19.16 -43.89
C LYS A 70 -14.88 -17.95 -44.82
N TYR A 71 -13.75 -17.75 -45.53
CA TYR A 71 -13.42 -16.58 -46.34
C TYR A 71 -14.47 -16.21 -47.38
N ASP A 72 -15.07 -17.18 -48.08
CA ASP A 72 -16.06 -16.92 -49.14
C ASP A 72 -17.31 -16.19 -48.59
N ARG A 73 -17.72 -16.51 -47.37
CA ARG A 73 -18.83 -15.83 -46.73
C ARG A 73 -18.47 -14.41 -46.28
N ALA A 74 -17.22 -14.21 -45.86
CA ALA A 74 -16.71 -12.87 -45.56
C ALA A 74 -16.71 -11.97 -46.79
N LYS A 75 -16.38 -12.51 -47.96
CA LYS A 75 -16.45 -11.78 -49.23
C LYS A 75 -17.85 -11.33 -49.57
N ALA A 76 -18.84 -12.24 -49.45
CA ALA A 76 -20.24 -11.90 -49.66
C ALA A 76 -20.79 -10.84 -48.67
N LEU A 77 -20.30 -10.83 -47.41
CA LEU A 77 -20.61 -9.77 -46.43
C LEU A 77 -19.92 -8.45 -46.79
N THR A 78 -18.71 -8.50 -47.28
CA THR A 78 -17.98 -7.31 -47.77
C THR A 78 -18.72 -6.66 -48.94
N GLU A 79 -19.26 -7.42 -49.87
CA GLU A 79 -20.06 -6.89 -50.98
C GLU A 79 -21.31 -6.13 -50.46
N LYS A 80 -21.95 -6.63 -49.40
CA LYS A 80 -23.08 -5.91 -48.76
C LYS A 80 -22.62 -4.63 -48.11
N VAL A 81 -21.46 -4.63 -47.42
CA VAL A 81 -20.87 -3.43 -46.82
C VAL A 81 -20.55 -2.36 -47.89
N LEU A 82 -19.99 -2.77 -49.03
CA LEU A 82 -19.64 -1.87 -50.10
C LEU A 82 -20.87 -1.27 -50.77
N LYS A 83 -21.94 -2.07 -50.97
CA LYS A 83 -23.21 -1.59 -51.49
C LYS A 83 -23.82 -0.54 -50.56
N ARG A 84 -23.87 -0.84 -49.28
CA ARG A 84 -24.40 0.07 -48.26
C ARG A 84 -23.56 1.36 -48.15
N ALA A 85 -22.23 1.21 -48.26
CA ALA A 85 -21.32 2.35 -48.29
C ALA A 85 -21.57 3.30 -49.48
N ASP A 86 -21.89 2.73 -50.65
CA ASP A 86 -22.26 3.52 -51.86
C ASP A 86 -23.61 4.23 -51.70
N GLU A 87 -24.53 3.63 -50.98
CA GLU A 87 -25.87 4.23 -50.70
C GLU A 87 -25.82 5.30 -49.60
N GLU A 88 -25.08 5.08 -48.50
CA GLU A 88 -25.14 5.91 -47.30
C GLU A 88 -24.01 6.99 -47.22
N ILE A 89 -22.85 6.74 -47.83
CA ILE A 89 -21.72 7.66 -47.73
C ILE A 89 -21.74 8.67 -48.91
N THR A 90 -21.98 9.91 -48.59
CA THR A 90 -22.05 11.01 -49.61
C THR A 90 -20.68 11.60 -49.97
N VAL A 91 -19.66 11.41 -49.16
CA VAL A 91 -18.30 11.94 -49.37
C VAL A 91 -17.49 11.10 -50.36
N ARG A 92 -16.68 11.75 -51.21
CA ARG A 92 -15.80 11.04 -52.17
C ARG A 92 -14.67 10.22 -51.54
N THR A 93 -14.27 10.55 -50.30
CA THR A 93 -13.18 9.90 -49.58
C THR A 93 -13.68 9.63 -48.17
N PRO A 94 -14.25 8.43 -47.89
CA PRO A 94 -14.71 8.09 -46.55
C PRO A 94 -13.52 7.94 -45.58
N ASN A 95 -13.82 8.09 -44.31
CA ASN A 95 -12.87 7.72 -43.28
C ASN A 95 -13.01 6.23 -42.87
N VAL A 96 -11.99 5.67 -42.22
CA VAL A 96 -11.98 4.26 -41.81
C VAL A 96 -13.11 3.93 -40.84
N GLU A 97 -13.50 4.86 -39.96
CA GLU A 97 -14.56 4.62 -38.97
C GLU A 97 -15.91 4.46 -39.65
N GLN A 98 -16.25 5.31 -40.62
CA GLN A 98 -17.50 5.18 -41.39
C GLN A 98 -17.64 3.82 -42.05
N ILE A 99 -16.55 3.27 -42.61
CA ILE A 99 -16.57 1.93 -43.20
C ILE A 99 -16.71 0.85 -42.14
N GLN A 100 -16.06 1.02 -40.96
CA GLN A 100 -16.17 0.03 -39.88
C GLN A 100 -17.55 0.02 -39.22
N ASP A 101 -18.22 1.18 -39.12
CA ASP A 101 -19.60 1.26 -38.63
C ASP A 101 -20.52 0.45 -39.53
N LEU A 102 -20.40 0.59 -40.84
CA LEU A 102 -21.16 -0.20 -41.80
C LEU A 102 -20.84 -1.71 -41.76
N VAL A 103 -19.59 -2.09 -41.42
CA VAL A 103 -19.25 -3.49 -41.18
C VAL A 103 -19.98 -4.05 -39.97
N GLU A 104 -20.03 -3.29 -38.89
CA GLU A 104 -20.75 -3.68 -37.68
C GLU A 104 -22.24 -3.86 -37.96
N ASP A 105 -22.87 -2.90 -38.64
CA ASP A 105 -24.30 -2.95 -38.99
C ASP A 105 -24.61 -4.16 -39.84
N VAL A 106 -23.86 -4.43 -40.91
CA VAL A 106 -24.05 -5.59 -41.78
C VAL A 106 -23.85 -6.90 -41.04
N LEU A 107 -22.88 -6.97 -40.12
CA LEU A 107 -22.70 -8.17 -39.27
C LEU A 107 -23.84 -8.34 -38.27
N MET A 108 -24.30 -7.24 -37.65
CA MET A 108 -25.42 -7.26 -36.71
C MET A 108 -26.75 -7.68 -37.38
N GLU A 109 -26.97 -7.25 -38.61
CA GLU A 109 -28.15 -7.66 -39.40
C GLU A 109 -28.08 -9.11 -39.93
N SER A 110 -26.84 -9.66 -39.99
CA SER A 110 -26.64 -11.02 -40.46
C SER A 110 -27.07 -12.10 -39.44
N SER A 111 -27.14 -13.35 -39.87
CA SER A 111 -27.37 -14.51 -38.97
C SER A 111 -26.15 -14.88 -38.12
N PHE A 112 -24.99 -14.23 -38.32
CA PHE A 112 -23.73 -14.56 -37.70
C PHE A 112 -23.49 -13.70 -36.43
N LYS A 113 -24.31 -13.92 -35.41
CA LYS A 113 -24.32 -13.06 -34.20
C LYS A 113 -23.06 -13.17 -33.35
N LYS A 114 -22.42 -14.35 -33.31
CA LYS A 114 -21.15 -14.54 -32.60
C LYS A 114 -20.02 -13.75 -33.28
N THR A 115 -19.98 -13.80 -34.62
CA THR A 115 -19.00 -13.05 -35.40
C THR A 115 -19.20 -11.54 -35.27
N ALA A 116 -20.44 -11.05 -35.26
CA ALA A 116 -20.74 -9.65 -35.02
C ALA A 116 -20.20 -9.19 -33.66
N LYS A 117 -20.50 -9.95 -32.59
CA LYS A 117 -19.99 -9.66 -31.24
C LYS A 117 -18.46 -9.68 -31.17
N GLU A 118 -17.80 -10.67 -31.75
CA GLU A 118 -16.35 -10.78 -31.80
C GLU A 118 -15.70 -9.61 -32.56
N TYR A 119 -16.29 -9.18 -33.69
CA TYR A 119 -15.79 -8.06 -34.48
C TYR A 119 -15.88 -6.75 -33.70
N ILE A 120 -17.01 -6.47 -33.04
CA ILE A 120 -17.22 -5.28 -32.21
C ILE A 120 -16.23 -5.25 -31.03
N GLN A 121 -16.11 -6.36 -30.31
CA GLN A 121 -15.16 -6.47 -29.21
C GLN A 121 -13.71 -6.23 -29.66
N TYR A 122 -13.31 -6.82 -30.78
CA TYR A 122 -11.97 -6.62 -31.33
C TYR A 122 -11.74 -5.16 -31.75
N ARG A 123 -12.73 -4.50 -32.36
CA ARG A 123 -12.64 -3.07 -32.74
C ARG A 123 -12.51 -2.21 -31.50
N GLN A 124 -13.32 -2.43 -30.46
CA GLN A 124 -13.27 -1.72 -29.19
C GLN A 124 -11.91 -1.87 -28.51
N GLU A 125 -11.43 -3.10 -28.42
CA GLU A 125 -10.10 -3.37 -27.85
C GLU A 125 -8.97 -2.66 -28.61
N ARG A 126 -9.04 -2.65 -29.94
CA ARG A 126 -8.08 -1.92 -30.77
C ARG A 126 -8.16 -0.41 -30.61
N SER A 127 -9.36 0.15 -30.40
CA SER A 127 -9.52 1.58 -30.13
C SER A 127 -8.96 1.95 -28.76
N ARG A 128 -9.30 1.20 -27.72
CA ARG A 128 -8.73 1.38 -26.38
C ARG A 128 -7.20 1.33 -26.38
N ARG A 129 -6.58 0.37 -27.08
CA ARG A 129 -5.11 0.28 -27.19
C ARG A 129 -4.47 1.46 -27.86
N ARG A 130 -5.16 2.09 -28.83
CA ARG A 130 -4.65 3.30 -29.53
C ARG A 130 -4.80 4.55 -28.68
N GLU A 131 -5.94 4.71 -28.03
CA GLU A 131 -6.22 5.81 -27.09
C GLU A 131 -5.21 5.78 -25.95
N ALA A 132 -5.02 4.64 -25.31
CA ALA A 132 -4.03 4.44 -24.28
C ALA A 132 -2.61 4.82 -24.72
N LYS A 133 -2.23 4.46 -25.95
CA LYS A 133 -0.92 4.85 -26.52
C LYS A 133 -0.78 6.34 -26.78
N SER A 134 -1.86 7.00 -27.19
CA SER A 134 -1.88 8.46 -27.40
C SER A 134 -1.78 9.19 -26.05
N ASP A 135 -2.57 8.78 -25.08
CA ASP A 135 -2.61 9.37 -23.75
C ASP A 135 -1.27 9.19 -23.02
N LEU A 136 -0.69 7.99 -23.10
CA LEU A 136 0.63 7.72 -22.52
C LEU A 136 1.71 8.65 -23.12
N MET A 137 1.72 8.88 -24.43
CA MET A 137 2.69 9.78 -25.05
C MET A 137 2.47 11.24 -24.64
N GLN A 138 1.24 11.64 -24.42
CA GLN A 138 0.91 12.97 -23.89
C GLN A 138 1.38 13.12 -22.43
N ILE A 139 1.10 12.14 -21.58
CA ILE A 139 1.58 12.07 -20.19
C ILE A 139 3.12 12.15 -20.15
N TYR A 140 3.81 11.34 -20.96
CA TYR A 140 5.27 11.37 -21.02
C TYR A 140 5.83 12.72 -21.47
N ARG A 141 5.15 13.39 -22.40
CA ARG A 141 5.52 14.74 -22.82
C ARG A 141 5.36 15.74 -21.67
N THR A 142 4.28 15.64 -20.90
CA THR A 142 4.05 16.48 -19.72
C THR A 142 5.15 16.28 -18.68
N ILE A 143 5.46 15.03 -18.30
CA ILE A 143 6.55 14.70 -17.36
C ILE A 143 7.90 15.27 -17.84
N SER A 144 8.16 15.23 -19.16
CA SER A 144 9.44 15.68 -19.73
C SER A 144 9.61 17.19 -19.73
N HIS A 145 8.52 17.96 -19.90
CA HIS A 145 8.56 19.39 -20.24
C HIS A 145 7.87 20.30 -19.22
N ALA A 146 7.02 19.79 -18.34
CA ALA A 146 6.43 20.58 -17.29
C ALA A 146 7.33 20.64 -16.06
N ASP A 147 7.41 21.82 -15.44
CA ASP A 147 7.78 21.88 -14.04
C ASP A 147 6.72 21.11 -13.26
N ALA A 148 7.14 20.12 -12.49
CA ALA A 148 6.25 19.31 -11.67
C ALA A 148 5.46 20.12 -10.62
N SER A 149 5.56 21.47 -10.66
CA SER A 149 4.81 22.41 -9.84
C SER A 149 3.31 22.46 -10.14
N GLU A 150 2.84 21.96 -11.29
CA GLU A 150 1.45 22.16 -11.73
C GLU A 150 0.52 20.96 -11.51
N ASP A 151 1.04 19.73 -11.34
CA ASP A 151 0.21 18.55 -11.11
C ASP A 151 0.52 17.87 -9.78
N SER A 152 -0.33 18.13 -8.77
CA SER A 152 -0.15 17.63 -7.41
C SER A 152 -0.23 16.11 -7.29
N ASP A 153 -0.96 15.43 -8.18
CA ASP A 153 -1.15 13.98 -8.11
C ASP A 153 0.10 13.22 -8.59
N VAL A 154 0.80 13.78 -9.57
CA VAL A 154 2.07 13.24 -10.07
C VAL A 154 3.22 13.55 -9.10
N LYS A 155 3.16 14.68 -8.39
CA LYS A 155 4.17 15.11 -7.40
C LYS A 155 4.17 14.30 -6.12
N ARG A 156 2.98 13.91 -5.66
CA ARG A 156 2.72 13.40 -4.30
C ARG A 156 2.44 11.91 -4.23
N SER A 157 2.58 11.16 -5.33
CA SER A 157 2.34 9.72 -5.33
C SER A 157 3.24 8.94 -4.35
N ASN A 158 4.31 9.61 -3.86
CA ASN A 158 5.16 9.09 -2.80
C ASN A 158 5.85 10.24 -2.07
N ALA A 159 5.54 10.46 -0.81
CA ALA A 159 6.03 11.56 0.04
C ALA A 159 7.56 11.76 0.09
N ASN A 160 8.35 10.78 -0.36
CA ASN A 160 9.81 10.76 -0.24
C ASN A 160 10.56 11.06 -1.53
N VAL A 161 9.88 11.39 -2.65
CA VAL A 161 10.54 11.64 -3.94
C VAL A 161 10.24 13.04 -4.42
N ASP A 162 11.29 13.80 -4.74
CA ASP A 162 11.14 14.99 -5.57
C ASP A 162 10.90 14.56 -7.02
N GLY A 163 9.66 14.70 -7.49
CA GLY A 163 9.24 14.39 -8.85
C GLY A 163 10.02 15.14 -9.94
N ASN A 164 10.71 16.23 -9.60
CA ASN A 164 11.57 16.99 -10.52
C ASN A 164 12.96 16.39 -10.68
N SER A 165 13.39 15.51 -9.75
CA SER A 165 14.69 14.85 -9.85
C SER A 165 14.71 13.88 -11.05
N ALA A 166 15.91 13.55 -11.55
CA ALA A 166 16.07 12.61 -12.65
C ALA A 166 15.48 11.23 -12.32
N MET A 167 15.70 10.74 -11.11
CA MET A 167 15.16 9.46 -10.65
C MET A 167 13.64 9.54 -10.38
N GLY A 168 13.16 10.67 -9.87
CA GLY A 168 11.72 10.94 -9.73
C GLY A 168 11.00 10.91 -11.07
N LYS A 169 11.55 11.54 -12.12
CA LYS A 169 11.01 11.46 -13.49
C LYS A 169 11.03 10.04 -14.05
N MET A 170 12.08 9.27 -13.81
CA MET A 170 12.14 7.86 -14.23
C MET A 170 11.06 7.03 -13.54
N LEU A 171 10.84 7.24 -12.24
CA LEU A 171 9.75 6.58 -11.51
C LEU A 171 8.39 6.96 -12.10
N GLN A 172 8.14 8.24 -12.37
CA GLN A 172 6.90 8.71 -12.97
C GLN A 172 6.65 8.10 -14.36
N PHE A 173 7.66 7.99 -15.23
CA PHE A 173 7.53 7.29 -16.51
C PHE A 173 7.12 5.82 -16.31
N GLY A 174 7.75 5.12 -15.37
CA GLY A 174 7.43 3.74 -15.03
C GLY A 174 6.02 3.61 -14.47
N ALA A 175 5.67 4.41 -13.47
CA ALA A 175 4.38 4.40 -12.79
C ALA A 175 3.23 4.69 -13.77
N GLU A 176 3.28 5.79 -14.52
CA GLU A 176 2.22 6.16 -15.46
C GLU A 176 2.10 5.16 -16.62
N GLY A 177 3.22 4.64 -17.12
CA GLY A 177 3.22 3.58 -18.12
C GLY A 177 2.55 2.30 -17.62
N SER A 178 2.84 1.90 -16.40
CA SER A 178 2.23 0.74 -15.75
C SER A 178 0.73 0.91 -15.49
N LYS A 179 0.30 2.09 -15.01
CA LYS A 179 -1.14 2.42 -14.82
C LYS A 179 -1.92 2.33 -16.13
N VAL A 180 -1.40 2.92 -17.21
CA VAL A 180 -2.05 2.85 -18.53
C VAL A 180 -2.12 1.40 -19.02
N PHE A 181 -1.05 0.62 -18.84
CA PHE A 181 -1.02 -0.79 -19.21
C PHE A 181 -2.05 -1.59 -18.40
N ALA A 182 -2.09 -1.44 -17.08
CA ALA A 182 -3.03 -2.14 -16.22
C ALA A 182 -4.48 -1.83 -16.59
N LYS A 183 -4.85 -0.55 -16.72
CA LYS A 183 -6.21 -0.12 -17.09
C LYS A 183 -6.64 -0.61 -18.47
N SER A 184 -5.73 -0.60 -19.44
CA SER A 184 -6.08 -0.88 -20.83
C SER A 184 -6.06 -2.36 -21.18
N LEU A 185 -5.28 -3.19 -20.47
CA LEU A 185 -4.98 -4.56 -20.89
C LEU A 185 -5.19 -5.63 -19.81
N MET A 186 -5.20 -5.26 -18.53
CA MET A 186 -5.34 -6.22 -17.44
C MET A 186 -6.73 -6.13 -16.78
N LEU A 187 -7.18 -4.93 -16.45
CA LEU A 187 -8.48 -4.75 -15.80
C LEU A 187 -9.66 -4.95 -16.76
N ARG A 188 -10.75 -5.50 -16.24
CA ARG A 188 -12.04 -5.48 -16.93
C ARG A 188 -12.46 -4.03 -17.21
N PRO A 189 -13.19 -3.78 -18.34
CA PRO A 189 -13.62 -2.44 -18.71
C PRO A 189 -14.48 -1.73 -17.67
N ASP A 190 -15.36 -2.47 -16.98
CA ASP A 190 -16.24 -1.94 -15.93
C ASP A 190 -15.44 -1.49 -14.69
N ILE A 191 -14.44 -2.27 -14.28
CA ILE A 191 -13.55 -1.96 -13.17
C ILE A 191 -12.67 -0.74 -13.51
N ALA A 192 -12.09 -0.70 -14.71
CA ALA A 192 -11.29 0.43 -15.16
C ALA A 192 -12.13 1.72 -15.24
N ALA A 193 -13.37 1.64 -15.73
CA ALA A 193 -14.31 2.79 -15.79
C ALA A 193 -14.68 3.25 -14.38
N ALA A 194 -15.01 2.36 -13.45
CA ALA A 194 -15.33 2.73 -12.07
C ALA A 194 -14.15 3.42 -11.36
N HIS A 195 -12.91 2.97 -11.63
CA HIS A 195 -11.72 3.65 -11.14
C HIS A 195 -11.57 5.05 -11.74
N ASP A 196 -11.67 5.19 -13.06
CA ASP A 196 -11.47 6.47 -13.74
C ASP A 196 -12.58 7.48 -13.41
N ASN A 197 -13.81 7.03 -13.27
CA ASN A 197 -14.97 7.85 -12.88
C ASN A 197 -14.94 8.27 -11.40
N GLY A 198 -14.16 7.58 -10.54
CA GLY A 198 -14.07 7.88 -9.12
C GLY A 198 -15.14 7.21 -8.27
N ASP A 199 -15.78 6.13 -8.75
CA ASP A 199 -16.64 5.27 -7.92
C ASP A 199 -15.82 4.44 -6.94
N ILE A 200 -14.63 4.01 -7.40
CA ILE A 200 -13.64 3.27 -6.62
C ILE A 200 -12.23 3.83 -6.86
N HIS A 201 -11.30 3.45 -6.00
CA HIS A 201 -9.87 3.69 -6.22
C HIS A 201 -9.07 2.41 -6.00
N ILE A 202 -8.47 1.88 -7.05
CA ILE A 202 -7.52 0.77 -6.99
C ILE A 202 -6.19 1.34 -6.54
N HIS A 203 -5.73 0.95 -5.35
CA HIS A 203 -4.46 1.42 -4.82
C HIS A 203 -3.27 0.75 -5.51
N ASP A 204 -2.16 1.51 -5.60
CA ASP A 204 -0.90 1.03 -6.18
C ASP A 204 -1.09 0.42 -7.59
N LEU A 205 -1.92 1.08 -8.41
CA LEU A 205 -2.24 0.63 -9.76
C LEU A 205 -1.00 0.58 -10.67
N ASP A 206 0.01 1.37 -10.36
CA ASP A 206 1.33 1.35 -11.00
C ASP A 206 2.11 0.04 -10.72
N PHE A 207 1.86 -0.61 -9.58
CA PHE A 207 2.42 -1.91 -9.25
C PHE A 207 1.54 -3.10 -9.62
N TYR A 208 0.33 -2.87 -10.14
CA TYR A 208 -0.60 -3.94 -10.50
C TYR A 208 0.04 -4.97 -11.46
N ALA A 209 0.71 -4.50 -12.50
CA ALA A 209 1.34 -5.35 -13.52
C ALA A 209 2.61 -6.06 -13.03
N THR A 210 3.16 -5.69 -11.88
CA THR A 210 4.36 -6.33 -11.32
C THR A 210 4.03 -7.60 -10.52
N GLY A 211 2.78 -7.74 -10.06
CA GLY A 211 2.33 -8.83 -9.19
C GLY A 211 2.88 -8.78 -7.76
N THR A 212 3.47 -7.65 -7.36
CA THR A 212 3.98 -7.45 -6.00
C THR A 212 2.84 -7.35 -4.97
N LEU A 213 3.18 -7.64 -3.70
CA LEU A 213 2.25 -7.54 -2.58
C LEU A 213 2.34 -6.16 -1.95
N THR A 214 1.28 -5.72 -1.27
CA THR A 214 1.26 -4.38 -0.65
C THR A 214 2.21 -4.31 0.53
N CYS A 215 2.10 -5.17 1.52
CA CYS A 215 2.90 -5.09 2.74
C CYS A 215 3.18 -6.44 3.39
N CYS A 216 4.18 -6.46 4.30
CA CYS A 216 4.58 -7.66 5.04
C CYS A 216 5.05 -7.31 6.45
N GLN A 217 4.72 -8.17 7.42
CA GLN A 217 5.24 -8.14 8.79
C GLN A 217 6.42 -9.12 8.90
N SER A 218 7.61 -8.63 8.67
CA SER A 218 8.84 -9.43 8.68
C SER A 218 9.26 -9.79 10.09
N ASP A 219 9.63 -11.08 10.31
CA ASP A 219 10.21 -11.52 11.56
C ASP A 219 11.72 -11.78 11.39
N PRO A 220 12.58 -10.85 11.85
CA PRO A 220 14.03 -11.03 11.75
C PRO A 220 14.53 -12.26 12.48
N PHE A 221 13.87 -12.67 13.56
CA PHE A 221 14.25 -13.81 14.37
C PHE A 221 14.30 -15.10 13.53
N VAL A 222 13.29 -15.34 12.70
CA VAL A 222 13.23 -16.51 11.80
C VAL A 222 14.42 -16.53 10.84
N LEU A 223 14.80 -15.41 10.26
CA LEU A 223 15.91 -15.32 9.31
C LEU A 223 17.27 -15.44 10.00
N PHE A 224 17.41 -14.87 11.20
CA PHE A 224 18.66 -14.92 11.94
C PHE A 224 18.95 -16.31 12.53
N GLU A 225 17.94 -17.05 12.98
CA GLU A 225 18.10 -18.41 13.48
C GLU A 225 18.41 -19.45 12.39
N LYS A 226 17.94 -19.23 11.17
CA LYS A 226 18.27 -20.08 10.01
C LYS A 226 19.73 -19.98 9.56
N GLY A 227 20.55 -19.20 10.23
CA GLY A 227 21.96 -19.01 9.87
C GLY A 227 22.23 -17.72 9.09
N GLY A 228 21.21 -16.88 8.91
CA GLY A 228 21.27 -15.65 8.13
C GLY A 228 20.45 -15.73 6.84
N PHE A 229 20.72 -14.84 5.88
CA PHE A 229 19.95 -14.72 4.64
C PHE A 229 20.80 -14.21 3.47
N ASN A 230 20.27 -14.34 2.25
CA ASN A 230 20.92 -13.90 1.02
C ASN A 230 20.06 -12.82 0.34
N THR A 231 20.67 -11.68 0.01
CA THR A 231 20.02 -10.56 -0.71
C THR A 231 20.26 -10.58 -2.24
N GLY A 232 20.81 -11.67 -2.76
CA GLY A 232 21.16 -11.82 -4.18
C GLY A 232 22.64 -11.64 -4.51
N HIS A 233 23.42 -11.01 -3.62
CA HIS A 233 24.86 -10.72 -3.83
C HIS A 233 25.77 -11.45 -2.86
N GLY A 234 25.27 -12.35 -2.05
CA GLY A 234 26.01 -13.14 -1.08
C GLY A 234 25.24 -13.41 0.20
N HIS A 235 25.69 -14.37 0.97
CA HIS A 235 25.08 -14.80 2.21
C HIS A 235 25.55 -13.94 3.39
N LEU A 236 24.61 -13.33 4.08
CA LEU A 236 24.83 -12.60 5.33
C LEU A 236 24.64 -13.57 6.49
N ARG A 237 25.70 -13.82 7.24
CA ARG A 237 25.70 -14.77 8.36
C ARG A 237 24.78 -14.32 9.51
N THR A 238 24.45 -15.23 10.40
CA THR A 238 23.79 -14.94 11.68
C THR A 238 24.49 -13.79 12.41
N PRO A 239 23.77 -12.75 12.86
CA PRO A 239 24.35 -11.66 13.62
C PRO A 239 24.83 -12.15 15.01
N ASN A 240 25.89 -11.54 15.51
CA ASN A 240 26.54 -11.97 16.75
C ASN A 240 26.76 -10.86 17.79
N SER A 241 26.21 -9.66 17.54
CA SER A 241 26.20 -8.51 18.46
C SER A 241 25.00 -7.64 18.17
N ILE A 242 24.55 -6.81 19.12
CA ILE A 242 23.42 -5.91 18.92
C ILE A 242 23.64 -4.97 17.73
N GLY A 243 24.83 -4.45 17.52
CA GLY A 243 25.15 -3.65 16.35
C GLY A 243 24.94 -4.39 15.03
N SER A 244 25.31 -5.69 14.96
CA SER A 244 25.03 -6.50 13.77
C SER A 244 23.56 -6.90 13.63
N TYR A 245 22.81 -7.06 14.74
CA TYR A 245 21.35 -7.27 14.70
C TYR A 245 20.63 -6.08 14.10
N GLY A 246 20.90 -4.86 14.58
CA GLY A 246 20.32 -3.65 14.04
C GLY A 246 20.67 -3.42 12.56
N ALA A 247 21.93 -3.62 12.18
CA ALA A 247 22.37 -3.49 10.79
C ALA A 247 21.65 -4.49 9.86
N LEU A 248 21.54 -5.77 10.26
CA LEU A 248 20.87 -6.80 9.46
C LEU A 248 19.35 -6.63 9.43
N ALA A 249 18.73 -6.08 10.48
CA ALA A 249 17.32 -5.70 10.47
C ALA A 249 17.04 -4.61 9.43
N ALA A 250 17.91 -3.59 9.35
CA ALA A 250 17.79 -2.56 8.31
C ALA A 250 17.98 -3.14 6.89
N ILE A 251 18.97 -4.02 6.69
CA ILE A 251 19.20 -4.69 5.39
C ILE A 251 18.01 -5.57 5.00
N LEU A 252 17.40 -6.29 5.95
CA LEU A 252 16.20 -7.08 5.72
C LEU A 252 15.08 -6.22 5.15
N LEU A 253 14.77 -5.09 5.80
CA LEU A 253 13.73 -4.16 5.36
C LEU A 253 14.05 -3.59 3.98
N GLN A 254 15.30 -3.21 3.72
CA GLN A 254 15.74 -2.68 2.44
C GLN A 254 15.68 -3.71 1.32
N ALA A 255 16.08 -4.95 1.58
CA ALA A 255 16.01 -6.03 0.60
C ALA A 255 14.55 -6.37 0.26
N ASN A 256 13.69 -6.49 1.27
CA ASN A 256 12.29 -6.81 1.11
C ASN A 256 11.52 -5.71 0.37
N GLN A 257 11.90 -4.43 0.51
CA GLN A 257 11.25 -3.30 -0.15
C GLN A 257 11.33 -3.38 -1.69
N ASN A 258 12.29 -4.11 -2.25
CA ASN A 258 12.37 -4.30 -3.70
C ASN A 258 11.34 -5.29 -4.25
N GLU A 259 10.69 -6.05 -3.39
CA GLU A 259 9.76 -7.12 -3.77
C GLU A 259 8.31 -6.86 -3.34
N GLN A 260 8.06 -5.72 -2.70
CA GLN A 260 6.73 -5.23 -2.35
C GLN A 260 6.66 -3.70 -2.48
N HIS A 261 5.46 -3.15 -2.60
CA HIS A 261 5.30 -1.73 -2.94
C HIS A 261 4.85 -0.86 -1.77
N GLY A 262 4.17 -1.40 -0.77
CA GLY A 262 3.68 -0.66 0.40
C GLY A 262 4.63 -0.69 1.61
N GLY A 263 4.06 -0.50 2.79
CA GLY A 263 4.79 -0.46 4.04
C GLY A 263 5.23 -1.84 4.52
N GLN A 264 6.34 -1.86 5.26
CA GLN A 264 6.85 -3.04 5.92
C GLN A 264 6.85 -2.84 7.42
N SER A 265 6.79 -3.92 8.18
CA SER A 265 6.85 -3.85 9.64
C SER A 265 7.73 -4.95 10.22
N ILE A 266 8.39 -4.64 11.33
CA ILE A 266 8.87 -5.64 12.29
C ILE A 266 7.89 -5.62 13.47
N PRO A 267 7.07 -6.67 13.64
CA PRO A 267 5.98 -6.67 14.63
C PRO A 267 6.42 -6.87 16.08
N ASN A 268 7.68 -7.24 16.29
CA ASN A 268 8.23 -7.67 17.58
C ASN A 268 9.71 -7.27 17.71
N PHE A 269 9.99 -5.99 17.49
CA PHE A 269 11.36 -5.50 17.36
C PHE A 269 12.22 -5.73 18.60
N ASP A 270 11.68 -5.48 19.80
CA ASP A 270 12.35 -5.72 21.07
C ASP A 270 12.73 -7.20 21.28
N TYR A 271 11.78 -8.11 21.04
CA TYR A 271 12.07 -9.57 21.08
C TYR A 271 13.12 -9.99 20.05
N ALA A 272 13.00 -9.45 18.82
CA ALA A 272 13.92 -9.81 17.73
C ALA A 272 15.36 -9.32 17.98
N MET A 273 15.54 -8.20 18.69
CA MET A 273 16.86 -7.62 18.97
C MET A 273 17.49 -8.12 20.29
N ALA A 274 16.69 -8.55 21.27
CA ALA A 274 17.15 -9.00 22.59
C ALA A 274 18.27 -10.06 22.53
N PRO A 275 18.25 -11.08 21.65
CA PRO A 275 19.36 -12.02 21.52
C PRO A 275 20.68 -11.35 21.15
N GLY A 276 20.63 -10.24 20.39
CA GLY A 276 21.80 -9.42 20.03
C GLY A 276 22.44 -8.77 21.25
N VAL A 277 21.63 -8.23 22.16
CA VAL A 277 22.07 -7.68 23.46
C VAL A 277 22.78 -8.74 24.27
N ASN A 278 22.17 -9.92 24.41
CA ASN A 278 22.72 -11.03 25.17
C ASN A 278 24.06 -11.55 24.59
N LYS A 279 24.18 -11.59 23.25
CA LYS A 279 25.45 -11.95 22.58
C LYS A 279 26.53 -10.89 22.80
N SER A 280 26.17 -9.61 22.74
CA SER A 280 27.09 -8.49 23.06
C SER A 280 27.55 -8.56 24.52
N PHE A 281 26.63 -8.86 25.44
CA PHE A 281 26.94 -8.98 26.87
C PHE A 281 27.96 -10.12 27.14
N ARG A 282 27.76 -11.31 26.60
CA ARG A 282 28.70 -12.40 26.70
C ARG A 282 30.09 -12.05 26.15
N LYS A 283 30.16 -11.31 25.05
CA LYS A 283 31.43 -10.81 24.52
C LYS A 283 32.10 -9.77 25.43
N ALA A 284 31.29 -8.86 25.98
CA ALA A 284 31.77 -7.85 26.93
C ALA A 284 32.33 -8.49 28.19
N LEU A 285 31.63 -9.51 28.79
CA LEU A 285 32.12 -10.29 29.91
C LEU A 285 33.49 -10.92 29.62
N LYS A 286 33.62 -11.58 28.48
CA LYS A 286 34.90 -12.20 28.08
C LYS A 286 36.03 -11.16 27.93
N ARG A 287 35.74 -10.08 27.26
CA ARG A 287 36.67 -8.96 27.02
C ARG A 287 37.12 -8.30 28.34
N ASN A 288 36.17 -7.96 29.19
CA ASN A 288 36.44 -7.24 30.43
C ASN A 288 37.08 -8.15 31.50
N LEU A 289 36.78 -9.45 31.53
CA LEU A 289 37.52 -10.43 32.36
C LEU A 289 39.00 -10.49 31.93
N ALA A 290 39.29 -10.53 30.64
CA ALA A 290 40.67 -10.54 30.15
C ALA A 290 41.40 -9.23 30.50
N LYS A 291 40.76 -8.08 30.42
CA LYS A 291 41.31 -6.78 30.89
C LYS A 291 41.56 -6.79 32.39
N TYR A 292 40.59 -7.23 33.19
CA TYR A 292 40.70 -7.35 34.64
C TYR A 292 41.88 -8.24 35.05
N ASN A 293 42.00 -9.42 34.46
CA ASN A 293 43.12 -10.31 34.70
C ASN A 293 44.49 -9.65 34.40
N LYS A 294 44.58 -8.97 33.28
CA LYS A 294 45.80 -8.25 32.86
C LYS A 294 46.19 -7.15 33.85
N PHE A 295 45.22 -6.27 34.21
CA PHE A 295 45.52 -5.11 35.07
C PHE A 295 45.61 -5.43 36.54
N ALA A 296 44.84 -6.40 37.04
CA ALA A 296 44.88 -6.81 38.43
C ALA A 296 45.99 -7.87 38.74
N GLY A 297 46.74 -8.30 37.73
CA GLY A 297 47.75 -9.36 37.88
C GLY A 297 47.14 -10.71 38.31
N LYS A 298 45.87 -10.96 38.03
CA LYS A 298 45.13 -12.15 38.43
C LYS A 298 44.98 -13.09 37.25
N LYS A 299 44.82 -14.38 37.54
CA LYS A 299 44.46 -15.43 36.55
C LYS A 299 43.13 -16.06 36.93
N LEU A 300 42.05 -15.30 36.84
CA LEU A 300 40.71 -15.86 37.01
C LEU A 300 40.27 -16.54 35.70
N GLU A 301 40.06 -17.86 35.76
CA GLU A 301 39.53 -18.66 34.66
C GLU A 301 38.04 -18.87 34.89
N LEU A 302 37.23 -17.91 34.45
CA LEU A 302 35.76 -17.99 34.47
C LEU A 302 35.24 -18.24 33.08
N GLU A 303 34.45 -19.28 32.92
CA GLU A 303 33.80 -19.60 31.64
C GLU A 303 32.58 -18.71 31.42
N VAL A 304 32.48 -18.09 30.24
CA VAL A 304 31.30 -17.37 29.80
C VAL A 304 30.32 -18.36 29.21
N LYS A 305 29.29 -18.68 29.98
CA LYS A 305 28.24 -19.63 29.56
C LYS A 305 27.27 -18.97 28.59
N ASP A 306 26.76 -19.72 27.61
CA ASP A 306 25.73 -19.25 26.66
C ASP A 306 24.41 -18.91 27.35
N THR A 307 24.19 -19.39 28.56
CA THR A 307 23.01 -19.11 29.40
C THR A 307 23.14 -17.82 30.21
N TYR A 308 24.23 -17.05 30.10
CA TYR A 308 24.35 -15.73 30.73
C TYR A 308 23.68 -14.67 29.84
N GLU A 309 22.81 -13.90 30.46
CA GLU A 309 22.03 -12.86 29.82
C GLU A 309 22.29 -11.51 30.47
N TYR A 310 22.06 -10.43 29.75
CA TYR A 310 22.10 -9.08 30.29
C TYR A 310 21.07 -8.97 31.43
N GLY A 311 21.46 -8.41 32.57
CA GLY A 311 20.63 -8.34 33.79
C GLY A 311 20.77 -9.55 34.73
N ASP A 312 21.59 -10.55 34.41
CA ASP A 312 21.87 -11.73 35.25
C ASP A 312 22.85 -11.43 36.43
N ASP A 313 22.91 -10.19 36.92
CA ASP A 313 23.91 -9.76 37.91
C ASP A 313 23.97 -10.69 39.15
N LYS A 314 22.82 -11.07 39.71
CA LYS A 314 22.73 -11.99 40.86
C LYS A 314 23.25 -13.37 40.52
N LYS A 315 23.08 -13.84 39.30
CA LYS A 315 23.54 -15.16 38.82
C LYS A 315 25.05 -15.14 38.61
N LEU A 316 25.59 -14.05 38.11
CA LEU A 316 27.03 -13.83 37.93
C LEU A 316 27.72 -13.65 39.27
N GLU A 317 27.13 -12.95 40.25
CA GLU A 317 27.64 -12.85 41.61
C GLU A 317 27.76 -14.21 42.29
N LYS A 318 26.73 -15.03 42.19
CA LYS A 318 26.76 -16.44 42.68
C LYS A 318 27.86 -17.28 42.00
N ALA A 319 28.12 -16.99 40.73
CA ALA A 319 29.22 -17.61 39.96
C ALA A 319 30.58 -16.95 40.21
N LYS A 320 30.70 -16.07 41.22
CA LYS A 320 31.92 -15.40 41.67
C LYS A 320 32.59 -14.52 40.60
N TRP A 321 31.78 -13.92 39.71
CA TRP A 321 32.30 -12.92 38.80
C TRP A 321 32.69 -11.65 39.57
N PRO A 322 33.82 -10.98 39.24
CA PRO A 322 34.16 -9.72 39.84
C PRO A 322 33.10 -8.66 39.48
N LYS A 323 32.56 -7.95 40.47
CA LYS A 323 31.51 -6.94 40.29
C LYS A 323 31.91 -5.91 39.24
N VAL A 324 33.15 -5.40 39.30
CA VAL A 324 33.69 -4.41 38.33
C VAL A 324 33.69 -4.95 36.88
N VAL A 325 33.83 -6.24 36.67
CA VAL A 325 33.78 -6.86 35.33
C VAL A 325 32.33 -6.88 34.82
N VAL A 326 31.37 -7.17 35.68
CA VAL A 326 29.95 -7.21 35.35
C VAL A 326 29.47 -5.79 35.03
N GLU A 327 29.77 -4.82 35.91
CA GLU A 327 29.40 -3.42 35.73
C GLU A 327 29.98 -2.84 34.43
N ALA A 328 31.29 -3.03 34.19
CA ALA A 328 31.91 -2.59 32.94
C ALA A 328 31.33 -3.26 31.70
N SER A 329 30.80 -4.50 31.86
CA SER A 329 30.17 -5.21 30.74
C SER A 329 28.77 -4.72 30.48
N ASN A 330 28.01 -4.34 31.51
CA ASN A 330 26.72 -3.68 31.38
C ASN A 330 26.88 -2.34 30.66
N ASP A 331 27.80 -1.48 31.13
CA ASP A 331 28.10 -0.16 30.52
C ASP A 331 28.50 -0.29 29.04
N ASP A 332 29.32 -1.27 28.70
CA ASP A 332 29.74 -1.52 27.32
C ASP A 332 28.54 -1.90 26.43
N VAL A 333 27.63 -2.75 26.92
CA VAL A 333 26.46 -3.22 26.17
C VAL A 333 25.41 -2.12 26.05
N GLU A 334 25.21 -1.32 27.08
CA GLU A 334 24.28 -0.20 27.05
C GLU A 334 24.69 0.81 25.95
N ARG A 335 25.97 1.19 25.92
CA ARG A 335 26.53 2.07 24.87
C ARG A 335 26.42 1.44 23.47
N GLU A 336 26.73 0.15 23.34
CA GLU A 336 26.63 -0.56 22.05
C GLU A 336 25.18 -0.62 21.59
N THR A 337 24.21 -0.79 22.50
CA THR A 337 22.78 -0.85 22.17
C THR A 337 22.25 0.52 21.72
N LEU A 338 22.58 1.60 22.44
CA LEU A 338 22.23 2.96 22.02
C LEU A 338 22.77 3.25 20.61
N GLN A 339 24.05 2.99 20.38
CA GLN A 339 24.68 3.19 19.07
C GLN A 339 24.04 2.33 17.97
N ALA A 340 23.58 1.12 18.29
CA ALA A 340 22.90 0.25 17.34
C ALA A 340 21.53 0.80 16.98
N MET A 341 20.77 1.35 17.94
CA MET A 341 19.44 1.95 17.70
C MET A 341 19.55 3.25 16.90
N GLU A 342 20.51 4.12 17.24
CA GLU A 342 20.81 5.30 16.43
C GLU A 342 21.20 4.93 15.00
N GLY A 343 22.11 3.96 14.83
CA GLY A 343 22.52 3.48 13.52
C GLY A 343 21.37 2.89 12.70
N PHE A 344 20.44 2.19 13.34
CA PHE A 344 19.24 1.65 12.70
C PHE A 344 18.33 2.77 12.19
N ILE A 345 18.02 3.76 13.03
CA ILE A 345 17.17 4.91 12.66
C ILE A 345 17.84 5.72 11.54
N HIS A 346 19.12 6.06 11.66
CA HIS A 346 19.85 6.80 10.63
C HIS A 346 19.86 6.07 9.29
N ASN A 347 20.06 4.75 9.31
CA ASN A 347 20.06 3.93 8.10
C ASN A 347 18.72 4.01 7.36
N LEU A 348 17.59 3.86 8.08
CA LEU A 348 16.26 3.90 7.49
C LEU A 348 15.84 5.29 6.96
N ASN A 349 16.55 6.36 7.35
CA ASN A 349 16.30 7.72 6.87
C ASN A 349 17.30 8.19 5.80
N THR A 350 18.33 7.39 5.47
CA THR A 350 19.40 7.80 4.56
C THR A 350 19.63 6.84 3.40
N MET A 351 19.34 5.56 3.55
CA MET A 351 19.57 4.55 2.51
C MET A 351 18.37 4.41 1.57
N HIS A 352 18.52 4.92 0.37
CA HIS A 352 17.52 4.86 -0.69
C HIS A 352 17.46 3.45 -1.31
N SER A 353 16.69 2.57 -0.76
CA SER A 353 16.52 1.19 -1.24
C SER A 353 15.18 0.92 -1.95
N ARG A 354 14.27 1.88 -1.92
CA ARG A 354 12.98 1.82 -2.61
C ARG A 354 13.07 2.50 -3.97
N ALA A 355 12.27 2.06 -4.94
CA ALA A 355 12.24 2.63 -6.30
C ALA A 355 12.11 4.16 -6.30
N GLY A 356 12.81 4.84 -7.22
CA GLY A 356 12.77 6.30 -7.33
C GLY A 356 13.59 7.07 -6.29
N ALA A 357 14.61 6.45 -5.71
CA ALA A 357 15.47 7.04 -4.68
C ALA A 357 14.75 7.35 -3.35
N GLN A 358 13.77 6.52 -2.99
CA GLN A 358 13.05 6.63 -1.72
C GLN A 358 13.72 5.82 -0.61
N VAL A 359 13.58 6.29 0.63
CA VAL A 359 13.87 5.48 1.81
C VAL A 359 12.76 4.43 2.01
N PRO A 360 13.05 3.28 2.66
CA PRO A 360 12.05 2.23 2.84
C PRO A 360 10.92 2.69 3.77
N PHE A 361 9.68 2.49 3.34
CA PHE A 361 8.50 2.79 4.17
C PHE A 361 8.32 1.71 5.25
N THR A 362 8.74 2.03 6.47
CA THR A 362 8.91 1.05 7.54
C THR A 362 8.20 1.44 8.82
N SER A 363 7.73 0.44 9.56
CA SER A 363 7.27 0.57 10.93
C SER A 363 7.88 -0.52 11.82
N ILE A 364 7.94 -0.26 13.12
CA ILE A 364 8.37 -1.24 14.12
C ILE A 364 7.42 -1.20 15.31
N ASN A 365 7.12 -2.37 15.86
CA ASN A 365 6.29 -2.51 17.05
C ASN A 365 7.15 -3.08 18.17
N PHE A 366 7.02 -2.54 19.39
CA PHE A 366 7.85 -2.88 20.53
C PHE A 366 7.18 -2.49 21.86
N GLY A 367 7.78 -2.82 22.99
CA GLY A 367 7.33 -2.40 24.33
C GLY A 367 6.83 -3.54 25.22
N THR A 368 6.69 -4.76 24.70
CA THR A 368 6.10 -5.89 25.42
C THR A 368 7.11 -6.93 25.90
N ASP A 369 8.37 -6.92 25.45
CA ASP A 369 9.41 -7.79 26.00
C ASP A 369 9.84 -7.31 27.40
N ILE A 370 9.57 -8.14 28.42
CA ILE A 370 9.90 -7.86 29.82
C ILE A 370 11.29 -8.35 30.25
N THR A 371 12.04 -8.97 29.35
CA THR A 371 13.43 -9.37 29.62
C THR A 371 14.32 -8.12 29.75
N ALA A 372 15.38 -8.19 30.54
CA ALA A 372 16.30 -7.08 30.68
C ALA A 372 16.88 -6.63 29.31
N ALA A 373 17.13 -7.58 28.42
CA ALA A 373 17.64 -7.31 27.08
C ALA A 373 16.63 -6.61 26.18
N GLY A 374 15.35 -7.07 26.16
CA GLY A 374 14.29 -6.44 25.37
C GLY A 374 13.92 -5.06 25.90
N ARG A 375 13.87 -4.89 27.22
CA ARG A 375 13.70 -3.58 27.87
C ARG A 375 14.80 -2.59 27.47
N LEU A 376 16.07 -3.08 27.42
CA LEU A 376 17.20 -2.25 27.00
C LEU A 376 17.05 -1.77 25.54
N VAL A 377 16.60 -2.66 24.64
CA VAL A 377 16.31 -2.31 23.25
C VAL A 377 15.23 -1.23 23.19
N SER A 378 14.10 -1.43 23.87
CA SER A 378 12.98 -0.46 23.88
C SER A 378 13.41 0.89 24.46
N LYS A 379 14.16 0.90 25.56
CA LYS A 379 14.69 2.13 26.18
C LYS A 379 15.53 2.93 25.19
N TYR A 380 16.55 2.31 24.59
CA TYR A 380 17.45 3.02 23.70
C TYR A 380 16.89 3.32 22.33
N LEU A 381 15.88 2.57 21.88
CA LEU A 381 15.12 2.95 20.69
C LEU A 381 14.33 4.25 20.93
N LEU A 382 13.68 4.38 22.10
CA LEU A 382 12.98 5.60 22.50
C LEU A 382 13.96 6.78 22.65
N GLU A 383 15.10 6.57 23.29
CA GLU A 383 16.14 7.59 23.45
C GLU A 383 16.72 8.04 22.10
N ALA A 384 17.03 7.10 21.20
CA ALA A 384 17.52 7.42 19.86
C ALA A 384 16.46 8.17 19.03
N THR A 385 15.18 7.84 19.17
CA THR A 385 14.07 8.57 18.54
C THR A 385 13.97 10.00 19.11
N GLU A 386 14.09 10.15 20.42
CA GLU A 386 14.06 11.46 21.09
C GLU A 386 15.23 12.35 20.67
N ASN A 387 16.43 11.80 20.54
CA ASN A 387 17.63 12.51 20.10
C ASN A 387 17.50 12.98 18.64
N GLY A 388 16.77 12.23 17.82
CA GLY A 388 16.57 12.54 16.40
C GLY A 388 17.79 12.24 15.54
N LEU A 389 17.80 12.78 14.32
CA LEU A 389 18.92 12.66 13.39
C LEU A 389 20.06 13.64 13.75
N GLY A 390 21.12 13.67 12.96
CA GLY A 390 22.39 14.35 13.28
C GLY A 390 22.34 15.82 13.72
N LYS A 391 21.26 16.54 13.43
CA LYS A 391 20.99 17.90 13.91
C LYS A 391 19.72 17.97 14.77
N GLY A 392 19.24 16.86 15.29
CA GLY A 392 18.02 16.76 16.06
C GLY A 392 16.73 16.77 15.22
N GLU A 393 16.81 16.46 13.91
CA GLU A 393 15.64 16.30 13.08
C GLU A 393 14.79 15.11 13.55
N THR A 394 13.46 15.24 13.49
CA THR A 394 12.56 14.11 13.74
C THR A 394 12.75 13.07 12.63
N PRO A 395 13.06 11.80 12.95
CA PRO A 395 13.17 10.76 11.93
C PRO A 395 11.78 10.45 11.34
N ILE A 396 11.71 10.33 10.02
CA ILE A 396 10.47 9.95 9.33
C ILE A 396 10.21 8.44 9.52
N PHE A 397 11.27 7.65 9.46
CA PHE A 397 11.23 6.20 9.62
C PHE A 397 12.22 5.70 10.69
N PRO A 398 11.89 4.59 11.33
CA PRO A 398 10.64 3.83 11.23
C PRO A 398 9.48 4.56 11.94
N ILE A 399 8.24 4.36 11.46
CA ILE A 399 7.06 4.68 12.26
C ILE A 399 7.13 3.79 13.50
N SER A 400 7.41 4.39 14.65
CA SER A 400 7.56 3.69 15.91
C SER A 400 6.19 3.49 16.56
N ILE A 401 5.88 2.26 16.98
CA ILE A 401 4.60 1.85 17.53
C ILE A 401 4.84 1.17 18.87
N PHE A 402 4.38 1.80 19.95
CA PHE A 402 4.48 1.23 21.29
C PHE A 402 3.23 0.39 21.59
N LYS A 403 3.44 -0.89 21.92
CA LYS A 403 2.35 -1.79 22.30
C LYS A 403 2.01 -1.60 23.77
N VAL A 404 0.76 -1.27 24.07
CA VAL A 404 0.23 -1.12 25.41
C VAL A 404 -0.50 -2.38 25.83
N LYS A 405 -0.15 -2.93 27.01
CA LYS A 405 -0.73 -4.17 27.55
C LYS A 405 -0.78 -4.14 29.07
N GLU A 406 -1.97 -4.34 29.66
CA GLU A 406 -2.13 -4.56 31.11
C GLU A 406 -1.29 -5.77 31.59
N GLY A 407 -0.65 -5.63 32.74
CA GLY A 407 0.24 -6.63 33.31
C GLY A 407 1.64 -6.65 32.66
N ILE A 408 1.91 -5.78 31.68
CA ILE A 408 3.22 -5.62 31.04
C ILE A 408 3.75 -4.20 31.21
N ASN A 409 2.97 -3.17 30.85
CA ASN A 409 3.45 -1.80 30.84
C ASN A 409 2.38 -0.70 31.13
N TYR A 410 1.13 -1.07 31.37
CA TYR A 410 0.04 -0.10 31.51
C TYR A 410 -0.13 0.44 32.94
N ASN A 411 0.02 -0.43 33.94
CA ASN A 411 -0.17 -0.07 35.35
C ASN A 411 1.17 0.24 36.02
N PRO A 412 1.21 1.08 37.10
CA PRO A 412 2.44 1.45 37.79
C PRO A 412 3.29 0.30 38.31
N GLU A 413 2.66 -0.84 38.63
CA GLU A 413 3.32 -2.06 39.10
C GLU A 413 3.82 -2.97 37.98
N ASP A 414 3.50 -2.67 36.75
CA ASP A 414 3.90 -3.48 35.58
C ASP A 414 5.40 -3.36 35.30
N PRO A 415 6.05 -4.43 34.83
CA PRO A 415 7.50 -4.48 34.68
C PRO A 415 8.07 -3.46 33.68
N ASN A 416 7.31 -3.02 32.70
CA ASN A 416 7.70 -2.05 31.66
C ASN A 416 6.98 -0.71 31.77
N TYR A 417 6.40 -0.39 32.93
CA TYR A 417 5.64 0.87 33.13
C TYR A 417 6.51 2.12 32.87
N ASP A 418 7.76 2.08 33.30
CA ASP A 418 8.73 3.15 33.02
C ASP A 418 8.98 3.40 31.52
N LEU A 419 8.92 2.35 30.72
CA LEU A 419 9.01 2.45 29.25
C LEU A 419 7.73 3.05 28.65
N PHE A 420 6.57 2.76 29.21
CA PHE A 420 5.32 3.40 28.81
C PHE A 420 5.35 4.91 29.10
N GLN A 421 5.79 5.30 30.29
CA GLN A 421 5.97 6.73 30.62
C GLN A 421 6.96 7.39 29.65
N LYS A 422 8.12 6.76 29.40
CA LYS A 422 9.11 7.28 28.47
C LYS A 422 8.56 7.38 27.03
N SER A 423 7.74 6.42 26.60
CA SER A 423 7.12 6.47 25.27
C SER A 423 6.17 7.66 25.09
N MET A 424 5.44 8.06 26.14
CA MET A 424 4.59 9.26 26.13
C MET A 424 5.43 10.54 26.08
N GLU A 425 6.53 10.63 26.85
CA GLU A 425 7.46 11.77 26.79
C GLU A 425 8.03 11.97 25.37
N VAL A 426 8.46 10.86 24.73
CA VAL A 426 9.02 10.90 23.38
C VAL A 426 7.95 11.27 22.36
N SER A 427 6.75 10.68 22.46
CA SER A 427 5.63 10.98 21.56
C SER A 427 5.21 12.46 21.66
N ALA A 428 5.17 13.01 22.86
CA ALA A 428 4.88 14.42 23.09
C ALA A 428 5.90 15.39 22.46
N LYS A 429 7.12 14.92 22.18
CA LYS A 429 8.18 15.73 21.54
C LYS A 429 8.33 15.48 20.05
N ARG A 430 8.05 14.25 19.58
CA ARG A 430 8.46 13.76 18.26
C ARG A 430 7.31 13.23 17.40
N LEU A 431 6.05 13.26 17.86
CA LEU A 431 4.88 12.63 17.24
C LEU A 431 4.92 11.09 17.24
N PHE A 432 6.03 10.49 17.58
CA PHE A 432 6.24 9.04 17.70
C PHE A 432 6.83 8.69 19.07
N PRO A 433 6.52 7.51 19.61
CA PRO A 433 5.71 6.42 19.03
C PRO A 433 4.20 6.69 19.04
N ASN A 434 3.48 6.04 18.11
CA ASN A 434 2.04 5.82 18.20
C ASN A 434 1.75 4.66 19.16
N PHE A 435 0.48 4.49 19.56
CA PHE A 435 0.09 3.50 20.58
C PHE A 435 -0.82 2.43 19.99
N CYS A 436 -0.43 1.16 20.15
CA CYS A 436 -1.21 0.00 19.75
C CYS A 436 -1.69 -0.76 21.00
N PHE A 437 -3.01 -0.85 21.19
CA PHE A 437 -3.61 -1.41 22.39
C PHE A 437 -3.90 -2.90 22.20
N VAL A 438 -3.11 -3.74 22.86
CA VAL A 438 -3.25 -5.21 22.81
C VAL A 438 -4.52 -5.63 23.56
N ASP A 439 -4.94 -4.86 24.56
CA ASP A 439 -6.09 -5.13 25.43
C ASP A 439 -7.45 -4.89 24.77
N ALA A 440 -7.50 -4.22 23.60
CA ALA A 440 -8.76 -4.10 22.89
C ALA A 440 -9.40 -5.49 22.68
N PRO A 441 -10.69 -5.70 23.01
CA PRO A 441 -11.29 -7.05 23.10
C PRO A 441 -11.12 -7.91 21.85
N TYR A 442 -11.20 -7.30 20.68
CA TYR A 442 -11.03 -7.97 19.39
C TYR A 442 -9.55 -8.34 19.08
N ASN A 443 -8.58 -7.72 19.77
CA ASN A 443 -7.16 -8.08 19.72
C ASN A 443 -6.86 -9.18 20.74
N LEU A 444 -7.38 -9.02 21.96
CA LEU A 444 -7.15 -9.91 23.07
C LEU A 444 -7.64 -11.35 22.80
N LYS A 445 -8.66 -11.49 21.96
CA LYS A 445 -9.18 -12.78 21.49
C LYS A 445 -8.10 -13.73 20.95
N TYR A 446 -7.04 -13.20 20.33
CA TYR A 446 -5.97 -14.00 19.71
C TYR A 446 -4.70 -14.04 20.56
N TYR A 447 -4.56 -13.12 21.51
CA TYR A 447 -3.36 -13.01 22.34
C TYR A 447 -3.09 -14.27 23.16
N LYS A 448 -1.87 -14.78 23.05
CA LYS A 448 -1.37 -15.91 23.86
C LYS A 448 -0.15 -15.47 24.64
N LYS A 449 -0.23 -15.47 25.96
CA LYS A 449 0.87 -15.06 26.83
C LYS A 449 2.14 -15.87 26.52
N GLY A 450 3.24 -15.18 26.22
CA GLY A 450 4.53 -15.78 25.91
C GLY A 450 4.75 -16.16 24.44
N ASP A 451 3.76 -15.92 23.56
CA ASP A 451 3.92 -16.06 22.12
C ASP A 451 3.76 -14.70 21.44
N TYR A 452 4.88 -13.97 21.24
CA TYR A 452 4.90 -12.65 20.62
C TYR A 452 4.30 -12.63 19.20
N ARG A 453 4.23 -13.78 18.52
CA ARG A 453 3.65 -13.88 17.16
C ARG A 453 2.14 -13.68 17.16
N THR A 454 1.51 -13.74 18.33
CA THR A 454 0.07 -13.53 18.55
C THR A 454 -0.24 -12.16 19.14
N GLU A 455 0.74 -11.30 19.29
CA GLU A 455 0.54 -9.92 19.70
C GLU A 455 0.22 -9.08 18.49
N ILE A 456 -0.92 -8.38 18.52
CA ILE A 456 -1.30 -7.47 17.42
C ILE A 456 -0.16 -6.51 17.09
N ALA A 457 0.02 -6.25 15.81
CA ALA A 457 0.98 -5.28 15.31
C ALA A 457 0.39 -4.52 14.11
N THR A 458 0.86 -3.31 13.92
CA THR A 458 0.43 -2.44 12.83
C THR A 458 1.57 -2.23 11.83
N MET A 459 1.22 -2.18 10.54
CA MET A 459 2.13 -1.89 9.44
C MET A 459 1.83 -0.53 8.84
N GLY A 460 2.90 0.21 8.52
CA GLY A 460 2.76 1.54 7.92
C GLY A 460 1.87 2.45 8.76
N CYS A 461 0.90 3.10 8.11
CA CYS A 461 0.02 4.06 8.79
C CYS A 461 -0.99 3.39 9.71
N ARG A 462 -1.63 2.26 9.31
CA ARG A 462 -2.72 1.64 10.07
C ARG A 462 -3.05 0.19 9.70
N THR A 463 -2.42 -0.37 8.67
CA THR A 463 -2.74 -1.71 8.18
C THR A 463 -2.38 -2.78 9.20
N ARG A 464 -3.24 -3.78 9.34
CA ARG A 464 -3.04 -4.91 10.24
C ARG A 464 -3.50 -6.21 9.58
N VAL A 465 -2.79 -7.29 9.86
CA VAL A 465 -3.14 -8.64 9.40
C VAL A 465 -3.07 -9.57 10.61
N PHE A 466 -4.20 -10.15 10.98
CA PHE A 466 -4.31 -10.89 12.24
C PHE A 466 -5.18 -12.15 12.08
N ALA A 467 -6.51 -11.97 11.90
CA ALA A 467 -7.42 -13.07 11.66
C ALA A 467 -7.13 -13.79 10.33
N SER A 468 -7.46 -15.07 10.27
CA SER A 468 -7.37 -15.86 9.05
C SER A 468 -8.47 -16.92 8.99
N VAL A 469 -8.97 -17.20 7.78
CA VAL A 469 -9.84 -18.37 7.53
C VAL A 469 -9.06 -19.68 7.57
N PHE A 470 -7.72 -19.63 7.61
CA PHE A 470 -6.84 -20.78 7.68
C PHE A 470 -6.32 -20.96 9.11
N PRO A 471 -6.66 -22.08 9.80
CA PRO A 471 -6.33 -22.27 11.21
C PRO A 471 -4.83 -22.14 11.53
N GLU A 472 -3.95 -22.53 10.60
CA GLU A 472 -2.50 -22.51 10.78
C GLU A 472 -1.92 -21.08 10.86
N SER A 473 -2.63 -20.10 10.35
CA SER A 473 -2.22 -18.69 10.36
C SER A 473 -3.17 -17.77 11.13
N ASP A 474 -4.25 -18.30 11.71
CA ASP A 474 -5.21 -17.49 12.48
C ASP A 474 -4.58 -16.97 13.78
N GLY A 475 -4.63 -15.67 13.98
CA GLY A 475 -3.99 -14.98 15.10
C GLY A 475 -2.47 -14.86 15.03
N ILE A 476 -1.83 -15.25 13.92
CA ILE A 476 -0.39 -15.05 13.70
C ILE A 476 -0.15 -13.78 12.91
N VAL A 477 0.69 -12.89 13.42
CA VAL A 477 1.03 -11.61 12.76
C VAL A 477 2.29 -11.71 11.90
N THR A 478 3.26 -12.54 12.28
CA THR A 478 4.57 -12.61 11.61
C THR A 478 4.52 -13.31 10.26
N GLY A 479 5.26 -12.81 9.29
CA GLY A 479 5.37 -13.38 7.94
C GLY A 479 4.10 -13.20 7.09
N ARG A 480 3.18 -12.33 7.48
CA ARG A 480 1.92 -12.07 6.76
C ARG A 480 1.78 -10.60 6.40
N GLY A 481 0.90 -10.31 5.47
CA GLY A 481 0.66 -8.95 5.02
C GLY A 481 -0.61 -8.79 4.21
N ASN A 482 -0.89 -7.56 3.78
CA ASN A 482 -1.94 -7.26 2.84
C ASN A 482 -1.44 -7.52 1.41
N LEU A 483 -2.24 -8.18 0.60
CA LEU A 483 -1.92 -8.48 -0.81
C LEU A 483 -2.27 -7.29 -1.70
N SER A 484 -3.45 -6.75 -1.50
CA SER A 484 -3.98 -5.62 -2.26
C SER A 484 -5.20 -5.02 -1.57
N PHE A 485 -5.51 -3.77 -1.88
CA PHE A 485 -6.71 -3.11 -1.41
C PHE A 485 -7.26 -2.11 -2.43
N THR A 486 -8.58 -1.94 -2.39
CA THR A 486 -9.33 -1.00 -3.24
C THR A 486 -10.36 -0.29 -2.40
N THR A 487 -10.50 1.03 -2.59
CA THR A 487 -11.34 1.91 -1.77
C THR A 487 -12.58 2.33 -2.52
N ILE A 488 -13.73 2.29 -1.84
CA ILE A 488 -15.03 2.74 -2.32
C ILE A 488 -15.23 4.22 -1.93
N ASN A 489 -15.74 5.01 -2.86
CA ASN A 489 -16.18 6.38 -2.63
C ASN A 489 -17.61 6.35 -2.07
N LEU A 490 -17.75 6.28 -0.75
CA LEU A 490 -19.07 6.30 -0.10
C LEU A 490 -19.81 7.61 -0.34
N VAL A 491 -19.09 8.74 -0.40
CA VAL A 491 -19.70 10.07 -0.58
C VAL A 491 -20.50 10.14 -1.85
N ARG A 492 -19.98 9.59 -2.95
CA ARG A 492 -20.70 9.57 -4.23
C ARG A 492 -22.02 8.79 -4.15
N ILE A 493 -22.03 7.66 -3.45
CA ILE A 493 -23.27 6.89 -3.21
C ILE A 493 -24.23 7.75 -2.39
N GLY A 494 -23.75 8.39 -1.32
CA GLY A 494 -24.54 9.32 -0.51
C GLY A 494 -25.12 10.49 -1.30
N ILE A 495 -24.34 11.09 -2.22
CA ILE A 495 -24.85 12.18 -3.09
C ILE A 495 -25.99 11.71 -3.98
N LYS A 496 -25.88 10.54 -4.58
CA LYS A 496 -26.89 9.99 -5.50
C LYS A 496 -28.21 9.62 -4.81
N HIS A 497 -28.14 9.11 -3.59
CA HIS A 497 -29.30 8.59 -2.86
C HIS A 497 -29.78 9.49 -1.73
N GLY A 498 -29.01 10.53 -1.40
CA GLY A 498 -29.29 11.45 -0.29
C GLY A 498 -30.20 12.62 -0.66
N ILE A 499 -30.32 13.52 0.30
CA ILE A 499 -31.13 14.74 0.21
C ILE A 499 -30.33 15.96 -0.25
N CYS A 500 -29.00 15.89 -0.32
CA CYS A 500 -28.11 17.04 -0.49
C CYS A 500 -28.27 17.78 -1.83
N LEU A 501 -28.78 17.11 -2.87
CA LEU A 501 -29.09 17.74 -4.16
C LEU A 501 -30.45 18.46 -4.19
N GLY A 502 -31.26 18.35 -3.13
CA GLY A 502 -32.60 18.94 -3.05
C GLY A 502 -33.65 18.26 -3.92
N GLU A 503 -33.33 17.18 -4.59
CA GLU A 503 -34.24 16.41 -5.42
C GLU A 503 -35.16 15.49 -4.61
N ARG A 504 -34.70 15.09 -3.43
CA ARG A 504 -35.44 14.23 -2.48
C ARG A 504 -35.69 14.95 -1.18
N LYS A 505 -36.80 14.62 -0.52
CA LYS A 505 -37.13 15.07 0.85
C LYS A 505 -36.59 14.12 1.92
N GLU A 506 -36.50 12.86 1.58
CA GLU A 506 -35.99 11.76 2.43
C GLU A 506 -34.96 10.97 1.65
N ALA A 507 -33.96 10.45 2.35
CA ALA A 507 -32.92 9.65 1.73
C ALA A 507 -33.44 8.29 1.25
N ASP A 508 -32.96 7.85 0.11
CA ASP A 508 -33.25 6.54 -0.48
C ASP A 508 -32.22 5.52 0.06
N TRP A 509 -32.53 4.99 1.25
CA TRP A 509 -31.64 4.02 1.91
C TRP A 509 -31.58 2.68 1.17
N GLU A 510 -32.69 2.23 0.57
CA GLU A 510 -32.72 0.98 -0.21
C GLU A 510 -31.76 1.10 -1.42
N GLY A 511 -31.91 2.16 -2.20
CA GLY A 511 -31.00 2.42 -3.32
C GLY A 511 -29.54 2.62 -2.90
N PHE A 512 -29.30 3.23 -1.72
CA PHE A 512 -27.95 3.41 -1.17
C PHE A 512 -27.28 2.06 -0.89
N TYR A 513 -27.96 1.15 -0.19
CA TYR A 513 -27.39 -0.16 0.13
C TYR A 513 -27.26 -1.05 -1.11
N ASP A 514 -28.19 -0.98 -2.05
CA ASP A 514 -28.11 -1.70 -3.33
C ASP A 514 -26.86 -1.26 -4.12
N GLU A 515 -26.64 0.04 -4.29
CA GLU A 515 -25.43 0.54 -4.96
C GLU A 515 -24.15 0.24 -4.17
N LEU A 516 -24.17 0.33 -2.84
CA LEU A 516 -23.04 -0.06 -2.00
C LEU A 516 -22.66 -1.53 -2.22
N ASP A 517 -23.64 -2.41 -2.26
CA ASP A 517 -23.45 -3.83 -2.53
C ASP A 517 -22.88 -4.08 -3.93
N GLU A 518 -23.37 -3.39 -4.94
CA GLU A 518 -22.81 -3.44 -6.30
C GLU A 518 -21.34 -3.01 -6.33
N ARG A 519 -20.99 -1.93 -5.63
CA ARG A 519 -19.59 -1.47 -5.55
C ARG A 519 -18.71 -2.43 -4.78
N MET A 520 -19.20 -3.01 -3.68
CA MET A 520 -18.47 -4.04 -2.93
C MET A 520 -18.24 -5.30 -3.78
N ASP A 521 -19.24 -5.74 -4.54
CA ASP A 521 -19.10 -6.88 -5.44
C ASP A 521 -18.11 -6.61 -6.58
N LEU A 522 -18.09 -5.40 -7.13
CA LEU A 522 -17.12 -4.97 -8.14
C LEU A 522 -15.69 -4.97 -7.59
N VAL A 523 -15.49 -4.41 -6.38
CA VAL A 523 -14.18 -4.39 -5.71
C VAL A 523 -13.72 -5.81 -5.36
N LYS A 524 -14.61 -6.65 -4.85
CA LYS A 524 -14.31 -8.07 -4.61
C LYS A 524 -13.84 -8.78 -5.87
N ASP A 525 -14.49 -8.55 -7.02
CA ASP A 525 -14.09 -9.15 -8.30
C ASP A 525 -12.69 -8.67 -8.73
N GLU A 526 -12.42 -7.37 -8.61
CA GLU A 526 -11.09 -6.81 -8.88
C GLU A 526 -10.01 -7.45 -8.00
N LEU A 527 -10.24 -7.54 -6.69
CA LEU A 527 -9.31 -8.14 -5.75
C LEU A 527 -9.07 -9.63 -6.03
N LEU A 528 -10.08 -10.38 -6.47
CA LEU A 528 -9.93 -11.77 -6.90
C LEU A 528 -9.09 -11.89 -8.19
N GLU A 529 -9.32 -11.04 -9.18
CA GLU A 529 -8.51 -11.01 -10.41
C GLU A 529 -7.04 -10.69 -10.11
N ARG A 530 -6.79 -9.71 -9.23
CA ARG A 530 -5.44 -9.36 -8.78
C ARG A 530 -4.80 -10.50 -7.97
N PHE A 531 -5.55 -11.14 -7.09
CA PHE A 531 -5.08 -12.33 -6.35
C PHE A 531 -4.67 -13.46 -7.29
N GLU A 532 -5.47 -13.76 -8.32
CA GLU A 532 -5.13 -14.79 -9.31
C GLU A 532 -3.84 -14.45 -10.08
N PHE A 533 -3.63 -13.19 -10.42
CA PHE A 533 -2.41 -12.74 -11.05
C PHE A 533 -1.19 -12.90 -10.13
N GLN A 534 -1.32 -12.50 -8.86
CA GLN A 534 -0.27 -12.66 -7.84
C GLN A 534 0.00 -14.14 -7.53
N ALA A 535 -1.04 -14.96 -7.41
CA ALA A 535 -0.94 -16.39 -7.09
C ALA A 535 -0.20 -17.20 -8.15
N ASN A 536 -0.24 -16.76 -9.41
CA ASN A 536 0.44 -17.39 -10.53
C ASN A 536 1.90 -16.91 -10.71
N GLN A 537 2.37 -15.96 -9.88
CA GLN A 537 3.80 -15.62 -9.82
C GLN A 537 4.59 -16.79 -9.21
N HIS A 538 5.90 -16.81 -9.46
CA HIS A 538 6.79 -17.86 -8.96
C HIS A 538 7.72 -17.32 -7.87
N VAL A 539 8.23 -18.20 -7.00
CA VAL A 539 9.22 -17.85 -5.97
C VAL A 539 10.41 -17.08 -6.55
N ARG A 540 10.88 -17.44 -7.75
CA ARG A 540 11.98 -16.74 -8.45
C ARG A 540 11.69 -15.28 -8.76
N ASN A 541 10.43 -14.84 -8.78
CA ASN A 541 10.05 -13.44 -8.96
C ASN A 541 10.21 -12.64 -7.65
N PHE A 542 10.27 -13.34 -6.51
CA PHE A 542 10.40 -12.79 -5.15
C PHE A 542 11.49 -13.54 -4.40
N PRO A 543 12.76 -13.45 -4.84
CA PRO A 543 13.87 -14.26 -4.31
C PRO A 543 14.17 -14.00 -2.83
N PHE A 544 13.86 -12.80 -2.32
CA PHE A 544 14.03 -12.47 -0.92
C PHE A 544 12.76 -12.78 -0.11
N LEU A 545 11.64 -12.16 -0.41
CA LEU A 545 10.38 -12.28 0.34
C LEU A 545 9.95 -13.75 0.47
N MET A 546 9.93 -14.47 -0.65
CA MET A 546 9.51 -15.86 -0.72
C MET A 546 10.70 -16.82 -0.63
N GLY A 547 11.78 -16.53 -1.37
CA GLY A 547 12.93 -17.43 -1.47
C GLY A 547 13.77 -17.54 -0.20
N GLN A 548 13.75 -16.53 0.70
CA GLN A 548 14.40 -16.58 1.99
C GLN A 548 13.45 -17.00 3.13
N GLY A 549 12.17 -17.25 2.85
CA GLY A 549 11.20 -17.66 3.86
C GLY A 549 10.75 -16.54 4.78
N ASN A 550 10.73 -15.28 4.29
CA ASN A 550 10.21 -14.14 5.04
C ASN A 550 8.68 -14.11 5.06
N TRP A 551 8.02 -14.71 4.05
CA TRP A 551 6.57 -14.89 4.02
C TRP A 551 6.16 -16.22 4.65
N PHE A 552 5.05 -16.22 5.38
CA PHE A 552 4.52 -17.39 6.10
C PHE A 552 4.35 -18.60 5.18
N GLY A 553 5.03 -19.69 5.50
CA GLY A 553 4.97 -20.96 4.77
C GLY A 553 5.82 -21.01 3.48
N SER A 554 6.43 -19.90 3.06
CA SER A 554 7.20 -19.85 1.81
C SER A 554 8.50 -20.66 1.85
N GLU A 555 9.00 -20.99 3.05
CA GLU A 555 10.15 -21.87 3.23
C GLU A 555 9.92 -23.31 2.72
N LYS A 556 8.68 -23.66 2.42
CA LYS A 556 8.28 -24.98 1.89
C LYS A 556 8.29 -25.04 0.36
N LEU A 557 8.40 -23.88 -0.30
CA LEU A 557 8.31 -23.75 -1.75
C LEU A 557 9.68 -23.88 -2.41
N GLY A 558 9.69 -24.50 -3.58
CA GLY A 558 10.84 -24.55 -4.48
C GLY A 558 10.88 -23.32 -5.40
N TRP A 559 12.06 -23.06 -5.98
CA TRP A 559 12.33 -21.86 -6.81
C TRP A 559 11.34 -21.61 -7.98
N ASN A 560 10.79 -22.68 -8.54
CA ASN A 560 9.84 -22.62 -9.66
C ASN A 560 8.38 -22.82 -9.26
N ASP A 561 8.09 -22.99 -7.99
CA ASP A 561 6.72 -23.15 -7.50
C ASP A 561 5.96 -21.83 -7.58
N THR A 562 4.64 -21.91 -7.76
CA THR A 562 3.77 -20.75 -7.72
C THR A 562 3.48 -20.34 -6.27
N LEU A 563 3.07 -19.09 -6.07
CA LEU A 563 2.86 -18.52 -4.74
C LEU A 563 1.50 -18.87 -4.13
N ARG A 564 0.60 -19.52 -4.88
CA ARG A 564 -0.81 -19.76 -4.51
C ARG A 564 -1.00 -20.30 -3.09
N ASP A 565 -0.22 -21.30 -2.72
CA ASP A 565 -0.38 -22.00 -1.44
C ASP A 565 0.04 -21.18 -0.22
N VAL A 566 0.81 -20.13 -0.42
CA VAL A 566 1.32 -19.30 0.69
C VAL A 566 0.72 -17.90 0.71
N ILE A 567 0.45 -17.25 -0.44
CA ILE A 567 -0.13 -15.90 -0.42
C ILE A 567 -1.60 -15.90 0.05
N LYS A 568 -2.30 -17.02 -0.01
CA LYS A 568 -3.66 -17.18 0.57
C LYS A 568 -3.74 -16.74 2.05
N HIS A 569 -2.62 -16.76 2.78
CA HIS A 569 -2.54 -16.31 4.17
C HIS A 569 -2.50 -14.78 4.33
N GLY A 570 -2.30 -14.03 3.26
CA GLY A 570 -2.45 -12.58 3.24
C GLY A 570 -3.91 -12.14 3.16
N THR A 571 -4.17 -10.82 3.19
CA THR A 571 -5.51 -10.24 3.16
C THR A 571 -5.80 -9.52 1.85
N LEU A 572 -7.08 -9.55 1.45
CA LEU A 572 -7.67 -8.75 0.38
C LEU A 572 -8.58 -7.72 1.05
N SER A 573 -8.26 -6.42 0.94
CA SER A 573 -8.95 -5.42 1.75
C SER A 573 -9.84 -4.53 0.91
N ILE A 574 -11.09 -4.37 1.36
CA ILE A 574 -12.04 -3.40 0.84
C ILE A 574 -11.98 -2.18 1.74
N GLY A 575 -11.67 -1.03 1.18
CA GLY A 575 -11.56 0.22 1.91
C GLY A 575 -12.75 1.16 1.65
N PHE A 576 -12.88 2.19 2.49
CA PHE A 576 -13.85 3.25 2.30
C PHE A 576 -13.32 4.59 2.81
N ILE A 577 -13.92 5.69 2.32
CA ILE A 577 -13.58 7.06 2.69
C ILE A 577 -14.84 7.92 2.72
N GLY A 578 -14.82 8.95 3.57
CA GLY A 578 -15.84 10.00 3.57
C GLY A 578 -17.15 9.62 4.25
N LEU A 579 -17.12 8.81 5.32
CA LEU A 579 -18.34 8.46 6.07
C LEU A 579 -19.08 9.71 6.57
N ALA A 580 -18.35 10.71 7.05
CA ALA A 580 -18.93 11.96 7.53
C ALA A 580 -19.70 12.69 6.42
N GLU A 581 -19.08 12.91 5.28
CA GLU A 581 -19.70 13.57 4.13
C GLU A 581 -20.84 12.72 3.53
N THR A 582 -20.75 11.41 3.60
CA THR A 582 -21.84 10.50 3.19
C THR A 582 -23.07 10.72 4.05
N LEU A 583 -22.91 10.76 5.37
CA LEU A 583 -24.01 11.02 6.30
C LEU A 583 -24.60 12.41 6.10
N VAL A 584 -23.76 13.45 5.90
CA VAL A 584 -24.24 14.79 5.56
C VAL A 584 -25.05 14.77 4.25
N ALA A 585 -24.59 14.06 3.22
CA ALA A 585 -25.31 13.94 1.96
C ALA A 585 -26.66 13.25 2.12
N MET A 586 -26.75 12.24 2.99
CA MET A 586 -27.95 11.45 3.24
C MET A 586 -28.94 12.15 4.19
N THR A 587 -28.46 12.75 5.29
CA THR A 587 -29.30 13.20 6.41
C THR A 587 -29.16 14.69 6.73
N GLY A 588 -28.11 15.36 6.20
CA GLY A 588 -27.78 16.75 6.54
C GLY A 588 -26.83 16.89 7.73
N LYS A 589 -26.44 15.81 8.42
CA LYS A 589 -25.55 15.82 9.58
C LYS A 589 -24.59 14.64 9.55
N HIS A 590 -23.39 14.81 10.13
CA HIS A 590 -22.44 13.70 10.29
C HIS A 590 -22.49 13.09 11.70
N HIS A 591 -21.87 11.94 11.88
CA HIS A 591 -21.87 11.14 13.12
C HIS A 591 -21.22 11.82 14.34
N GLY A 592 -20.54 12.95 14.18
CA GLY A 592 -20.07 13.78 15.27
C GLY A 592 -21.14 14.74 15.83
N GLU A 593 -22.26 14.94 15.11
CA GLU A 593 -23.24 15.99 15.43
C GLU A 593 -24.44 15.47 16.25
N ASP A 594 -24.90 14.24 15.99
CA ASP A 594 -26.01 13.65 16.76
C ASP A 594 -25.95 12.10 16.78
N GLU A 595 -26.79 11.52 17.66
CA GLU A 595 -26.86 10.08 17.93
C GLU A 595 -27.43 9.30 16.74
N ASP A 596 -28.49 9.81 16.08
CA ASP A 596 -29.13 9.12 14.95
C ASP A 596 -28.11 8.94 13.81
N SER A 597 -27.29 9.97 13.54
CA SER A 597 -26.22 9.91 12.56
C SER A 597 -25.08 8.96 12.97
N ARG A 598 -24.82 8.79 14.27
CA ARG A 598 -23.86 7.78 14.80
C ARG A 598 -24.34 6.37 14.52
N GLU A 599 -25.60 6.07 14.84
CA GLU A 599 -26.19 4.76 14.57
C GLU A 599 -26.15 4.42 13.09
N LEU A 600 -26.57 5.34 12.22
CA LEU A 600 -26.53 5.16 10.76
C LEU A 600 -25.10 4.94 10.25
N GLY A 601 -24.13 5.67 10.76
CA GLY A 601 -22.72 5.47 10.40
C GLY A 601 -22.19 4.08 10.79
N LEU A 602 -22.56 3.61 11.98
CA LEU A 602 -22.23 2.25 12.43
C LEU A 602 -22.92 1.18 11.59
N ASP A 603 -24.18 1.40 11.21
CA ASP A 603 -24.94 0.46 10.36
C ASP A 603 -24.28 0.30 8.99
N ILE A 604 -23.87 1.41 8.34
CA ILE A 604 -23.18 1.37 7.05
C ILE A 604 -21.88 0.54 7.15
N VAL A 605 -21.05 0.84 8.15
CA VAL A 605 -19.75 0.16 8.30
C VAL A 605 -19.92 -1.31 8.73
N THR A 606 -20.95 -1.60 9.55
CA THR A 606 -21.31 -2.97 9.92
C THR A 606 -21.75 -3.77 8.70
N HIS A 607 -22.62 -3.21 7.87
CA HIS A 607 -23.03 -3.84 6.60
C HIS A 607 -21.82 -4.19 5.71
N MET A 608 -20.90 -3.25 5.53
CA MET A 608 -19.66 -3.49 4.77
C MET A 608 -18.81 -4.61 5.39
N ARG A 609 -18.71 -4.64 6.72
CA ARG A 609 -17.95 -5.68 7.42
C ARG A 609 -18.60 -7.06 7.26
N GLU A 610 -19.89 -7.18 7.42
CA GLU A 610 -20.62 -8.43 7.22
C GLU A 610 -20.49 -8.96 5.80
N LYS A 611 -20.50 -8.07 4.81
CA LYS A 611 -20.25 -8.42 3.42
C LYS A 611 -18.84 -8.99 3.21
N CYS A 612 -17.82 -8.41 3.81
CA CYS A 612 -16.46 -8.96 3.80
C CYS A 612 -16.43 -10.37 4.44
N ASP A 613 -17.10 -10.57 5.56
CA ASP A 613 -17.19 -11.88 6.24
C ASP A 613 -17.94 -12.94 5.39
N GLN A 614 -18.96 -12.52 4.61
CA GLN A 614 -19.61 -13.37 3.62
C GLN A 614 -18.65 -13.78 2.50
N TYR A 615 -17.84 -12.85 1.99
CA TYR A 615 -16.81 -13.16 0.99
C TYR A 615 -15.77 -14.14 1.52
N CYS A 616 -15.33 -13.98 2.77
CA CYS A 616 -14.44 -14.95 3.43
C CYS A 616 -15.02 -16.38 3.40
N LYS A 617 -16.29 -16.53 3.77
CA LYS A 617 -16.98 -17.82 3.79
C LYS A 617 -17.14 -18.42 2.39
N LYS A 618 -17.47 -17.58 1.41
CA LYS A 618 -17.75 -18.00 0.02
C LYS A 618 -16.49 -18.36 -0.75
N TYR A 619 -15.47 -17.51 -0.69
CA TYR A 619 -14.25 -17.64 -1.52
C TYR A 619 -13.10 -18.33 -0.80
N LYS A 620 -13.21 -18.57 0.51
CA LYS A 620 -12.15 -19.17 1.34
C LYS A 620 -10.82 -18.42 1.25
N LEU A 621 -10.91 -17.07 1.26
CA LEU A 621 -9.78 -16.13 1.30
C LEU A 621 -10.06 -15.09 2.39
N ASN A 622 -9.01 -14.40 2.84
CA ASN A 622 -9.08 -13.42 3.92
C ASN A 622 -9.53 -12.04 3.39
N PHE A 623 -10.82 -11.86 3.13
CA PHE A 623 -11.36 -10.52 2.90
C PHE A 623 -11.45 -9.73 4.20
N SER A 624 -11.21 -8.44 4.16
CA SER A 624 -11.20 -7.60 5.35
C SER A 624 -11.60 -6.17 5.03
N LEU A 625 -12.15 -5.45 6.00
CA LEU A 625 -12.58 -4.06 5.87
C LEU A 625 -11.48 -3.12 6.38
N LEU A 626 -11.09 -2.15 5.56
CA LEU A 626 -10.04 -1.18 5.85
C LEU A 626 -10.62 0.24 6.03
N ALA A 627 -10.32 0.86 7.15
CA ALA A 627 -10.42 2.31 7.28
C ALA A 627 -9.28 2.93 6.45
N THR A 628 -9.55 3.28 5.20
CA THR A 628 -8.52 3.63 4.21
C THR A 628 -7.65 4.80 4.66
N PRO A 629 -6.31 4.70 4.59
CA PRO A 629 -5.43 5.86 4.65
C PRO A 629 -5.66 6.71 3.40
N ALA A 630 -6.21 7.91 3.59
CA ALA A 630 -6.82 8.64 2.50
C ALA A 630 -5.87 9.55 1.73
N GLU A 631 -4.62 9.65 2.07
CA GLU A 631 -3.57 10.43 1.36
C GLU A 631 -4.12 11.27 0.16
N GLY A 632 -3.64 11.04 -1.07
CA GLY A 632 -4.10 11.78 -2.27
C GLY A 632 -5.52 11.43 -2.76
N ILE A 633 -6.12 10.30 -2.31
CA ILE A 633 -7.43 9.87 -2.83
C ILE A 633 -8.59 10.74 -2.32
N ALA A 634 -8.46 11.30 -1.12
CA ALA A 634 -9.45 12.21 -0.55
C ALA A 634 -9.70 13.40 -1.47
N GLY A 635 -8.63 14.06 -1.91
CA GLY A 635 -8.71 15.16 -2.86
C GLY A 635 -9.08 14.72 -4.28
N ARG A 636 -8.65 13.51 -4.71
CA ARG A 636 -9.04 12.98 -6.02
C ARG A 636 -10.55 12.79 -6.13
N PHE A 637 -11.17 12.12 -5.17
CA PHE A 637 -12.62 11.90 -5.17
C PHE A 637 -13.39 13.22 -5.12
N THR A 638 -13.00 14.12 -4.21
CA THR A 638 -13.67 15.44 -4.10
C THR A 638 -13.61 16.23 -5.41
N ARG A 639 -12.45 16.24 -6.11
CA ARG A 639 -12.35 16.95 -7.41
C ARG A 639 -13.27 16.35 -8.46
N ILE A 640 -13.37 15.01 -8.53
CA ILE A 640 -14.22 14.34 -9.52
C ILE A 640 -15.69 14.61 -9.20
N ASP A 641 -16.10 14.44 -7.94
CA ASP A 641 -17.49 14.64 -7.52
C ASP A 641 -17.92 16.10 -7.63
N ARG A 642 -17.05 17.04 -7.27
CA ARG A 642 -17.30 18.48 -7.45
C ARG A 642 -17.48 18.86 -8.94
N LYS A 643 -16.73 18.21 -9.83
CA LYS A 643 -16.89 18.43 -11.28
C LYS A 643 -18.23 17.91 -11.80
N GLU A 644 -18.72 16.80 -11.25
CA GLU A 644 -19.93 16.13 -11.69
C GLU A 644 -21.20 16.69 -11.06
N TYR A 645 -21.19 16.95 -9.75
CA TYR A 645 -22.36 17.35 -8.95
C TYR A 645 -22.33 18.84 -8.52
N GLY A 646 -21.22 19.54 -8.73
CA GLY A 646 -21.02 20.89 -8.24
C GLY A 646 -20.56 20.97 -6.80
N VAL A 647 -20.57 22.19 -6.25
CA VAL A 647 -20.22 22.45 -4.84
C VAL A 647 -21.46 22.23 -3.98
N ILE A 648 -21.41 21.24 -3.12
CA ILE A 648 -22.47 20.87 -2.18
C ILE A 648 -21.98 21.20 -0.76
N PRO A 649 -22.66 22.12 -0.03
CA PRO A 649 -22.25 22.51 1.32
C PRO A 649 -22.14 21.32 2.26
N GLY A 650 -21.05 21.24 3.01
CA GLY A 650 -20.75 20.15 3.95
C GLY A 650 -20.38 18.81 3.29
N VAL A 651 -20.40 18.71 1.94
CA VAL A 651 -20.08 17.47 1.22
C VAL A 651 -18.89 17.69 0.27
N THR A 652 -19.02 18.53 -0.77
CA THR A 652 -17.97 18.76 -1.78
C THR A 652 -17.35 20.15 -1.70
N ASP A 653 -17.66 20.95 -0.71
CA ASP A 653 -17.22 22.35 -0.57
C ASP A 653 -15.77 22.49 -0.08
N ARG A 654 -15.16 21.42 0.42
CA ARG A 654 -13.74 21.36 0.84
C ARG A 654 -12.88 20.63 -0.19
N ASP A 655 -11.56 20.77 -0.08
CA ASP A 655 -10.63 20.21 -1.06
C ASP A 655 -10.39 18.71 -0.90
N PHE A 656 -10.85 18.11 0.19
CA PHE A 656 -10.71 16.68 0.49
C PHE A 656 -11.89 16.16 1.32
N TYR A 657 -12.21 14.89 1.18
CA TYR A 657 -13.14 14.17 2.05
C TYR A 657 -12.46 13.72 3.34
N THR A 658 -13.24 13.62 4.38
CA THR A 658 -12.78 13.10 5.67
C THR A 658 -12.30 11.65 5.53
N ASN A 659 -11.21 11.35 6.21
CA ASN A 659 -10.56 10.05 6.17
C ASN A 659 -11.47 8.98 6.82
N SER A 660 -11.78 7.92 6.10
CA SER A 660 -12.55 6.75 6.57
C SER A 660 -13.78 7.09 7.45
N PHE A 661 -13.77 6.69 8.74
CA PHE A 661 -14.82 6.90 9.72
C PHE A 661 -14.56 8.08 10.67
N HIS A 662 -13.52 8.87 10.45
CA HIS A 662 -13.17 9.93 11.40
C HIS A 662 -14.24 11.00 11.50
N VAL A 663 -14.39 11.56 12.71
CA VAL A 663 -15.06 12.84 12.88
C VAL A 663 -14.22 13.91 12.20
N PRO A 664 -14.83 14.80 11.38
CA PRO A 664 -14.07 15.81 10.65
C PRO A 664 -13.19 16.68 11.55
N VAL A 665 -11.94 16.91 11.17
CA VAL A 665 -10.97 17.69 11.96
C VAL A 665 -11.44 19.11 12.24
N TYR A 666 -12.22 19.70 11.35
CA TYR A 666 -12.76 21.06 11.52
C TYR A 666 -13.96 21.13 12.48
N TYR A 667 -14.53 19.99 12.87
CA TYR A 667 -15.66 19.97 13.79
C TYR A 667 -15.17 20.14 15.24
N PRO A 668 -15.68 21.15 15.97
CA PRO A 668 -15.25 21.41 17.35
C PRO A 668 -15.81 20.34 18.30
N ILE A 669 -14.96 19.42 18.68
CA ILE A 669 -15.31 18.30 19.58
C ILE A 669 -14.15 18.06 20.57
N SER A 670 -14.47 17.60 21.77
CA SER A 670 -13.44 17.21 22.74
C SER A 670 -12.71 15.93 22.32
N ALA A 671 -11.42 15.81 22.68
CA ALA A 671 -10.65 14.61 22.43
C ALA A 671 -11.34 13.34 22.96
N PHE A 672 -11.95 13.41 24.13
CA PHE A 672 -12.61 12.27 24.78
C PHE A 672 -13.88 11.84 24.04
N GLU A 673 -14.69 12.81 23.65
CA GLU A 673 -15.91 12.54 22.88
C GLU A 673 -15.59 11.98 21.48
N LYS A 674 -14.56 12.52 20.82
CA LYS A 674 -14.09 11.96 19.54
C LYS A 674 -13.66 10.49 19.69
N ILE A 675 -12.93 10.15 20.77
CA ILE A 675 -12.52 8.77 21.06
C ILE A 675 -13.75 7.86 21.23
N GLU A 676 -14.77 8.31 22.00
CA GLU A 676 -16.01 7.55 22.22
C GLU A 676 -16.78 7.28 20.92
N ILE A 677 -16.82 8.28 20.01
CA ILE A 677 -17.51 8.14 18.73
C ILE A 677 -16.75 7.19 17.80
N GLU A 678 -15.43 7.28 17.75
CA GLU A 678 -14.61 6.50 16.81
C GLU A 678 -14.33 5.06 17.26
N ALA A 679 -14.34 4.79 18.58
CA ALA A 679 -13.97 3.50 19.14
C ALA A 679 -14.76 2.30 18.57
N PRO A 680 -16.08 2.34 18.39
CA PRO A 680 -16.85 1.20 17.85
C PRO A 680 -16.40 0.76 16.45
N TYR A 681 -15.93 1.70 15.60
CA TYR A 681 -15.49 1.41 14.24
C TYR A 681 -14.19 0.57 14.19
N HIS A 682 -13.37 0.62 15.24
CA HIS A 682 -12.11 -0.11 15.31
C HIS A 682 -12.30 -1.63 15.23
N ASN A 683 -13.33 -2.16 15.89
CA ASN A 683 -13.68 -3.58 15.80
C ASN A 683 -14.17 -3.97 14.39
N LEU A 684 -14.88 -3.08 13.73
CA LEU A 684 -15.44 -3.32 12.39
C LEU A 684 -14.33 -3.31 11.31
N CYS A 685 -13.38 -2.39 11.40
CA CYS A 685 -12.31 -2.21 10.44
C CYS A 685 -11.10 -3.12 10.74
N ASN A 686 -11.24 -4.42 10.49
CA ASN A 686 -10.25 -5.43 10.86
C ASN A 686 -8.99 -5.49 9.98
N ALA A 687 -8.98 -4.84 8.81
CA ALA A 687 -7.80 -4.71 7.95
C ALA A 687 -6.86 -3.58 8.40
N GLY A 688 -7.39 -2.63 9.16
CA GLY A 688 -6.64 -1.50 9.67
C GLY A 688 -7.51 -0.33 10.04
N HIS A 689 -7.11 0.36 11.09
CA HIS A 689 -7.79 1.51 11.65
C HIS A 689 -6.81 2.34 12.50
N ILE A 690 -7.13 3.59 12.73
CA ILE A 690 -6.44 4.48 13.65
C ILE A 690 -7.40 5.55 14.13
N THR A 691 -7.23 6.05 15.34
CA THR A 691 -7.83 7.32 15.80
C THR A 691 -6.72 8.34 15.96
N TYR A 692 -6.90 9.51 15.36
CA TYR A 692 -6.05 10.68 15.53
C TYR A 692 -6.69 11.68 16.48
N ILE A 693 -5.95 12.11 17.48
CA ILE A 693 -6.33 13.22 18.36
C ILE A 693 -5.40 14.38 18.07
N GLU A 694 -5.97 15.49 17.67
CA GLU A 694 -5.27 16.73 17.38
C GLU A 694 -5.27 17.62 18.63
N LEU A 695 -4.07 18.02 19.10
CA LEU A 695 -3.89 18.95 20.21
C LEU A 695 -3.36 20.29 19.70
N ASP A 696 -3.89 21.40 20.20
CA ASP A 696 -3.51 22.75 19.76
C ASP A 696 -2.22 23.27 20.38
N GLY A 697 -1.66 22.59 21.39
CA GLY A 697 -0.52 23.05 22.15
C GLY A 697 0.63 22.04 22.21
N ASP A 698 1.69 22.42 22.93
CA ASP A 698 2.83 21.55 23.20
C ASP A 698 2.49 20.58 24.36
N PRO A 699 2.22 19.29 24.07
CA PRO A 699 1.85 18.31 25.09
C PRO A 699 3.00 17.98 26.04
N SER A 700 4.23 18.29 25.71
CA SER A 700 5.39 18.11 26.61
C SER A 700 5.29 18.97 27.88
N GLN A 701 4.49 20.05 27.83
CA GLN A 701 4.24 20.93 28.99
C GLN A 701 3.20 20.34 29.97
N ASN A 702 2.41 19.34 29.55
CA ASN A 702 1.41 18.72 30.39
C ASN A 702 1.26 17.23 30.04
N LEU A 703 2.26 16.44 30.44
CA LEU A 703 2.29 14.99 30.19
C LEU A 703 1.11 14.25 30.87
N ALA A 704 0.57 14.77 31.98
CA ALA A 704 -0.58 14.16 32.63
C ALA A 704 -1.85 14.25 31.78
N ALA A 705 -2.06 15.37 31.08
CA ALA A 705 -3.16 15.50 30.12
C ALA A 705 -2.94 14.58 28.90
N PHE A 706 -1.71 14.48 28.40
CA PHE A 706 -1.38 13.55 27.33
C PHE A 706 -1.63 12.10 27.74
N GLU A 707 -1.20 11.69 28.92
CA GLU A 707 -1.46 10.36 29.47
C GLU A 707 -2.96 10.09 29.60
N SER A 708 -3.77 11.08 30.01
CA SER A 708 -5.22 10.93 30.12
C SER A 708 -5.88 10.61 28.76
N VAL A 709 -5.40 11.18 27.68
CA VAL A 709 -5.86 10.86 26.31
C VAL A 709 -5.50 9.43 25.93
N ILE A 710 -4.25 9.00 26.19
CA ILE A 710 -3.83 7.62 25.89
C ILE A 710 -4.62 6.59 26.72
N ARG A 711 -4.85 6.88 28.01
CA ARG A 711 -5.67 6.01 28.87
C ARG A 711 -7.12 5.95 28.41
N LYS A 712 -7.70 7.07 28.00
CA LYS A 712 -9.07 7.10 27.44
C LYS A 712 -9.16 6.25 26.16
N MET A 713 -8.15 6.28 25.28
CA MET A 713 -8.11 5.41 24.11
C MET A 713 -8.11 3.93 24.52
N HIS A 714 -7.31 3.56 25.52
CA HIS A 714 -7.26 2.19 26.04
C HIS A 714 -8.64 1.76 26.60
N ASP A 715 -9.23 2.59 27.45
CA ASP A 715 -10.46 2.27 28.18
C ASP A 715 -11.68 2.15 27.24
N GLU A 716 -11.73 2.92 26.15
CA GLU A 716 -12.77 2.83 25.12
C GLU A 716 -12.54 1.71 24.10
N GLY A 717 -11.41 0.99 24.18
CA GLY A 717 -11.12 -0.13 23.28
C GLY A 717 -10.62 0.28 21.89
N ILE A 718 -10.02 1.46 21.77
CA ILE A 718 -9.26 1.83 20.57
C ILE A 718 -8.17 0.78 20.31
N GLY A 719 -8.02 0.32 19.10
CA GLY A 719 -6.97 -0.66 18.76
C GLY A 719 -5.62 -0.04 18.39
N TYR A 720 -5.66 1.17 17.84
CA TYR A 720 -4.48 1.92 17.45
C TYR A 720 -4.79 3.41 17.42
N GLY A 721 -3.95 4.20 18.03
CA GLY A 721 -4.14 5.65 18.15
C GLY A 721 -2.85 6.44 18.04
N SER A 722 -2.98 7.68 17.62
CA SER A 722 -1.91 8.67 17.52
C SER A 722 -2.39 10.02 18.07
N VAL A 723 -1.48 10.75 18.67
CA VAL A 723 -1.74 12.13 19.10
C VAL A 723 -0.87 13.06 18.27
N ASN A 724 -1.52 13.89 17.49
CA ASN A 724 -0.89 14.91 16.67
C ASN A 724 -0.88 16.23 17.42
N HIS A 725 0.20 16.98 17.26
CA HIS A 725 0.35 18.31 17.82
C HIS A 725 1.35 19.12 16.97
N PRO A 726 1.30 20.45 17.02
CA PRO A 726 2.24 21.28 16.27
C PRO A 726 3.69 21.00 16.69
N VAL A 727 4.54 20.66 15.73
CA VAL A 727 6.00 20.53 15.91
C VAL A 727 6.69 21.15 14.71
N ASP A 728 7.12 22.40 14.89
CA ASP A 728 7.86 23.13 13.87
C ASP A 728 9.38 23.05 14.13
N ARG A 729 10.14 23.15 13.08
CA ARG A 729 11.59 23.17 13.18
C ARG A 729 12.22 24.19 12.23
N ASP A 730 13.06 25.06 12.78
CA ASP A 730 13.90 25.91 11.95
C ASP A 730 15.15 25.14 11.49
N PRO A 731 15.32 24.87 10.17
CA PRO A 731 16.44 24.08 9.66
C PRO A 731 17.80 24.79 9.77
N VAL A 732 17.80 26.12 10.01
CA VAL A 732 19.03 26.93 10.09
C VAL A 732 19.57 26.98 11.50
N CYS A 733 18.75 27.36 12.49
CA CYS A 733 19.18 27.46 13.88
C CYS A 733 18.96 26.21 14.72
N GLY A 734 18.20 25.21 14.19
CA GLY A 734 17.88 23.96 14.88
C GLY A 734 16.80 24.09 15.95
N PHE A 735 16.10 25.22 16.04
CA PHE A 735 14.97 25.37 16.95
C PHE A 735 13.91 24.29 16.62
N SER A 736 13.38 23.67 17.65
CA SER A 736 12.26 22.72 17.54
C SER A 736 11.22 23.09 18.58
N GLY A 737 9.97 23.28 18.15
CA GLY A 737 8.86 23.72 18.98
C GLY A 737 7.76 24.33 18.13
N ILE A 738 6.80 25.01 18.74
CA ILE A 738 5.70 25.66 18.00
C ILE A 738 6.19 27.00 17.46
N ILE A 739 6.07 27.21 16.15
CA ILE A 739 6.31 28.48 15.49
C ILE A 739 4.96 29.11 15.14
N THR A 740 4.56 30.11 15.90
CA THR A 740 3.38 30.92 15.62
C THR A 740 3.72 32.08 14.70
N GLY A 741 3.25 32.05 13.45
CA GLY A 741 3.53 33.09 12.44
C GLY A 741 4.74 32.78 11.56
N GLU A 742 5.15 33.75 10.74
CA GLU A 742 6.17 33.59 9.69
C GLU A 742 7.62 33.65 10.18
N ARG A 743 7.88 33.81 11.49
CA ARG A 743 9.23 34.02 12.05
C ARG A 743 9.58 32.98 13.09
N CYS A 744 10.79 32.43 12.96
CA CYS A 744 11.37 31.59 14.00
C CYS A 744 11.52 32.38 15.31
N PRO A 745 10.97 31.90 16.43
CA PRO A 745 11.06 32.60 17.73
C PRO A 745 12.49 32.64 18.28
N HIS A 746 13.39 31.78 17.85
CA HIS A 746 14.75 31.68 18.32
C HIS A 746 15.70 32.61 17.55
N CYS A 747 15.67 32.63 16.22
CA CYS A 747 16.62 33.39 15.40
C CYS A 747 15.98 34.51 14.58
N GLY A 748 14.64 34.67 14.59
CA GLY A 748 13.93 35.72 13.88
C GLY A 748 13.86 35.55 12.35
N ARG A 749 14.37 34.44 11.80
CA ARG A 749 14.34 34.14 10.36
C ARG A 749 12.92 34.03 9.86
N LEU A 750 12.64 34.54 8.66
CA LEU A 750 11.38 34.36 7.96
C LEU A 750 11.29 32.95 7.32
N GLU A 751 10.09 32.41 7.26
CA GLU A 751 9.78 31.25 6.42
C GLU A 751 10.21 31.54 4.97
N GLY A 752 10.81 30.57 4.30
CA GLY A 752 11.33 30.76 2.94
C GLY A 752 12.76 31.30 2.84
N ASP A 753 13.28 32.00 3.84
CA ASP A 753 14.67 32.51 3.88
C ASP A 753 15.66 31.39 4.29
N VAL A 754 15.57 30.23 3.66
CA VAL A 754 16.48 29.10 3.95
C VAL A 754 17.56 29.06 2.89
N PRO A 755 18.86 29.19 3.25
CA PRO A 755 19.96 28.98 2.31
C PRO A 755 19.87 27.57 1.68
N PHE A 756 20.20 27.49 0.39
CA PHE A 756 20.10 26.24 -0.37
C PHE A 756 20.82 25.05 0.28
N ASP A 757 21.98 25.30 0.89
CA ASP A 757 22.78 24.30 1.63
C ASP A 757 22.14 23.85 2.97
N LYS A 758 21.08 24.52 3.41
CA LYS A 758 20.33 24.20 4.64
C LYS A 758 18.94 23.60 4.36
N VAL A 759 18.51 23.61 3.09
CA VAL A 759 17.22 23.02 2.72
C VAL A 759 17.31 21.51 2.81
N CYS A 760 16.56 20.92 3.72
CA CYS A 760 16.33 19.47 3.71
C CYS A 760 15.38 19.13 2.56
N ILE A 761 15.77 18.22 1.67
CA ILE A 761 14.96 17.79 0.53
C ILE A 761 13.64 17.15 1.00
N CYS A 762 13.64 16.55 2.20
CA CYS A 762 12.46 15.95 2.83
C CYS A 762 11.45 16.99 3.35
N ALA A 763 11.88 18.23 3.65
CA ALA A 763 11.00 19.28 4.18
C ALA A 763 10.17 19.99 3.11
N LYS A 764 10.30 19.62 1.83
CA LYS A 764 9.49 20.16 0.72
C LYS A 764 8.22 19.34 0.43
N GLY A 765 7.88 18.43 1.30
CA GLY A 765 6.73 17.54 1.15
C GLY A 765 5.52 17.87 2.01
N GLU A 766 5.48 19.04 2.64
CA GLU A 766 4.30 19.56 3.34
C GLU A 766 3.53 20.57 2.48
#